data_ac10cc5d628ca86442e9b11b31464b05
#
_entry.id   ac10cc5d628ca86442e9b11b31464b05
#
_cell.length_a   1.000
_cell.length_b   1.000
_cell.length_c   1.000
_cell.angle_alpha   90.00
_cell.angle_beta   90.00
_cell.angle_gamma   90.00
#
_symmetry.space_group_name_H-M   'P 1'
#
loop_
_entity.id
_entity.type
_entity.pdbx_description
1 polymer ?
#
loop_
_entity_poly.entity_id
_entity_poly.type
_entity_poly.pdbx_seq_one_letter_code
_entity_poly.pdbx_strand_id
1 'polypeptide(L)'
;MKSLFVELQTEELPPKALKKLSEAFAAGVHKSLVAQSMLTETSTVKAYGAPRRMGVLITEVLEKSPDKAFEQRLVPVRVGLDAEGKPTAALTKKMAALGITADVSELKRVNDGKNEQLVYTGVRAGVTVKDALQKALEDAVKALPIPKVMNYQLADGVTTVQFVRPVKHLVALYGEDIVDVEMFGLKAGRTTMGHRFESAGEIEIASADAYEETMRETGHVMADYAKRREMLVTLLHEAAEKAGGTLIAPEDLIDEANSLTEWPVIYISEFEEKFLAVPEECLILTMQTNQKYFPMRDAQGKLMNRFCLVSHIHATDGGKEIVAGNARVVRARLADAEFFYTQDCQTTLESRVPGLSHVVYHNKLGSQGERMLRVKAIARAVAEKIGADAVKAERAAELAKADLRTLMVGEFPELQGIMGEYYARHDGEAEEVAQAISQHYLPRFAGDKLPDGPVATALAIADKLETLAGMFGIGQMPTGDKDPFALRRHALGVLRMLIEKNLTVKLDELVAIAFAVETTVEGVTDASEALTHFFFDRLRVMMREAGYSAQEVDAVLAKHDTDLAQTPKKLAAVHKFMQLPESASLAAANKRIANILKKSADVQTGEVDDALLVEEAEKKLYDVLGDHEPIAKLFFEKGEYEGMLATLTPLKDPVDAFFADVMVNSEDEKLRLNRLALLKRLYALMNRVAELSRLAI
;
A
#
# COMPACT_ATOMS: atom_id res chain seq x y z
N MET A 1 -30.86 -20.73 21.29
CA MET A 1 -29.61 -20.28 20.66
C MET A 1 -28.43 -20.98 21.30
N LYS A 2 -27.50 -21.48 20.52
CA LYS A 2 -26.28 -22.18 20.96
C LYS A 2 -25.09 -21.66 20.13
N SER A 3 -23.89 -21.95 20.58
CA SER A 3 -22.70 -21.72 19.76
C SER A 3 -22.61 -22.69 18.61
N LEU A 4 -22.17 -22.25 17.46
CA LEU A 4 -21.89 -23.04 16.26
C LEU A 4 -20.38 -23.08 16.02
N PHE A 5 -19.83 -24.25 15.89
CA PHE A 5 -18.41 -24.46 15.57
C PHE A 5 -18.27 -25.31 14.32
N VAL A 6 -17.33 -24.93 13.46
CA VAL A 6 -16.93 -25.70 12.29
C VAL A 6 -15.42 -25.70 12.16
N GLU A 7 -14.85 -26.87 11.84
CA GLU A 7 -13.43 -27.01 11.48
C GLU A 7 -13.29 -27.84 10.21
N LEU A 8 -12.44 -27.36 9.32
CA LEU A 8 -11.83 -28.14 8.24
C LEU A 8 -10.41 -28.52 8.68
N GLN A 9 -10.18 -29.78 9.01
CA GLN A 9 -8.84 -30.29 9.28
C GLN A 9 -8.23 -30.77 7.97
N THR A 10 -7.04 -30.26 7.64
CA THR A 10 -6.39 -30.40 6.34
C THR A 10 -4.98 -30.97 6.46
N GLU A 11 -4.34 -31.25 5.33
CA GLU A 11 -2.87 -31.27 5.26
C GLU A 11 -2.32 -29.85 5.39
N GLU A 12 -0.99 -29.70 5.52
CA GLU A 12 -0.34 -28.43 5.84
C GLU A 12 -0.69 -27.30 4.86
N LEU A 13 -1.36 -26.27 5.38
CA LEU A 13 -1.74 -25.08 4.65
C LEU A 13 -0.51 -24.23 4.29
N PRO A 14 -0.53 -23.50 3.14
CA PRO A 14 0.58 -22.61 2.79
C PRO A 14 0.83 -21.55 3.88
N PRO A 15 2.03 -21.47 4.48
CA PRO A 15 2.26 -20.63 5.66
C PRO A 15 1.93 -19.14 5.44
N LYS A 16 2.30 -18.61 4.28
CA LYS A 16 2.02 -17.19 3.93
C LYS A 16 0.53 -16.89 3.68
N ALA A 17 -0.28 -17.91 3.45
CA ALA A 17 -1.72 -17.76 3.19
C ALA A 17 -2.59 -18.14 4.39
N LEU A 18 -2.06 -18.88 5.38
CA LEU A 18 -2.82 -19.48 6.47
C LEU A 18 -3.69 -18.47 7.22
N LYS A 19 -3.12 -17.37 7.68
CA LYS A 19 -3.87 -16.33 8.40
C LYS A 19 -5.03 -15.80 7.57
N LYS A 20 -4.75 -15.40 6.33
CA LYS A 20 -5.75 -14.84 5.41
C LYS A 20 -6.84 -15.86 5.07
N LEU A 21 -6.48 -17.12 4.87
CA LEU A 21 -7.44 -18.18 4.58
C LEU A 21 -8.38 -18.46 5.77
N SER A 22 -7.83 -18.58 6.98
CA SER A 22 -8.64 -18.84 8.18
C SER A 22 -9.56 -17.67 8.54
N GLU A 23 -9.08 -16.44 8.43
CA GLU A 23 -9.91 -15.24 8.62
C GLU A 23 -11.01 -15.13 7.55
N ALA A 24 -10.68 -15.39 6.28
CA ALA A 24 -11.65 -15.39 5.18
C ALA A 24 -12.70 -16.49 5.31
N PHE A 25 -12.30 -17.69 5.78
CA PHE A 25 -13.22 -18.77 6.06
C PHE A 25 -14.24 -18.39 7.14
N ALA A 26 -13.78 -17.89 8.26
CA ALA A 26 -14.63 -17.45 9.36
C ALA A 26 -15.56 -16.29 8.94
N ALA A 27 -15.03 -15.30 8.25
CA ALA A 27 -15.81 -14.18 7.73
C ALA A 27 -16.85 -14.62 6.69
N GLY A 28 -16.52 -15.57 5.83
CA GLY A 28 -17.41 -16.13 4.81
C GLY A 28 -18.60 -16.87 5.43
N VAL A 29 -18.34 -17.74 6.40
CA VAL A 29 -19.40 -18.46 7.14
C VAL A 29 -20.30 -17.46 7.89
N HIS A 30 -19.71 -16.52 8.60
CA HIS A 30 -20.44 -15.49 9.32
C HIS A 30 -21.34 -14.67 8.39
N LYS A 31 -20.78 -14.16 7.28
CA LYS A 31 -21.51 -13.37 6.29
C LYS A 31 -22.71 -14.12 5.71
N SER A 32 -22.55 -15.40 5.39
CA SER A 32 -23.64 -16.22 4.85
C SER A 32 -24.73 -16.46 5.89
N LEU A 33 -24.38 -16.71 7.16
CA LEU A 33 -25.35 -16.86 8.24
C LEU A 33 -26.11 -15.56 8.56
N VAL A 34 -25.44 -14.41 8.49
CA VAL A 34 -26.09 -13.09 8.59
C VAL A 34 -27.13 -12.91 7.48
N ALA A 35 -26.75 -13.21 6.24
CA ALA A 35 -27.66 -13.11 5.09
C ALA A 35 -28.90 -14.00 5.21
N GLN A 36 -28.76 -15.15 5.90
CA GLN A 36 -29.82 -16.08 6.18
C GLN A 36 -30.62 -15.77 7.48
N SER A 37 -30.29 -14.67 8.16
CA SER A 37 -30.92 -14.23 9.41
C SER A 37 -30.80 -15.26 10.56
N MET A 38 -29.68 -15.96 10.61
CA MET A 38 -29.38 -16.96 11.63
C MET A 38 -28.71 -16.38 12.88
N LEU A 39 -28.27 -15.12 12.83
CA LEU A 39 -27.50 -14.45 13.88
C LEU A 39 -28.31 -13.32 14.53
N THR A 40 -27.91 -12.97 15.76
CA THR A 40 -28.43 -11.83 16.52
C THR A 40 -27.39 -10.69 16.51
N GLU A 41 -27.78 -9.52 17.04
CA GLU A 41 -26.86 -8.37 17.17
C GLU A 41 -25.70 -8.64 18.15
N THR A 42 -25.87 -9.59 19.05
CA THR A 42 -24.88 -9.98 20.08
C THR A 42 -24.02 -11.17 19.67
N SER A 43 -24.31 -11.80 18.52
CA SER A 43 -23.50 -12.91 18.01
C SER A 43 -22.08 -12.45 17.71
N THR A 44 -21.10 -13.22 18.17
CA THR A 44 -19.67 -12.98 17.94
C THR A 44 -19.10 -14.06 17.03
N VAL A 45 -18.04 -13.72 16.30
CA VAL A 45 -17.31 -14.64 15.43
C VAL A 45 -15.84 -14.70 15.84
N LYS A 46 -15.31 -15.91 15.94
CA LYS A 46 -13.90 -16.18 16.24
C LYS A 46 -13.34 -17.12 15.18
N ALA A 47 -12.25 -16.69 14.53
CA ALA A 47 -11.51 -17.52 13.59
C ALA A 47 -10.46 -18.37 14.32
N TYR A 48 -10.25 -19.59 13.86
CA TYR A 48 -9.14 -20.45 14.23
C TYR A 48 -8.31 -20.78 13.00
N GLY A 49 -6.99 -20.75 13.14
CA GLY A 49 -6.08 -21.08 12.06
C GLY A 49 -4.74 -21.61 12.60
N ALA A 50 -4.44 -22.84 12.22
CA ALA A 50 -3.18 -23.50 12.53
C ALA A 50 -2.71 -24.27 11.29
N PRO A 51 -1.47 -24.76 11.22
CA PRO A 51 -0.89 -25.35 10.00
C PRO A 51 -1.77 -26.34 9.26
N ARG A 52 -2.55 -27.16 9.97
CA ARG A 52 -3.39 -28.20 9.38
C ARG A 52 -4.88 -28.02 9.65
N ARG A 53 -5.34 -26.81 9.92
CA ARG A 53 -6.76 -26.55 10.18
C ARG A 53 -7.16 -25.10 9.99
N MET A 54 -8.40 -24.92 9.63
CA MET A 54 -9.10 -23.65 9.73
C MET A 54 -10.48 -23.90 10.32
N GLY A 55 -10.90 -23.02 11.22
CA GLY A 55 -12.17 -23.18 11.92
C GLY A 55 -12.81 -21.84 12.27
N VAL A 56 -14.07 -21.93 12.68
CA VAL A 56 -14.86 -20.78 13.12
C VAL A 56 -15.78 -21.16 14.27
N LEU A 57 -15.81 -20.33 15.29
CA LEU A 57 -16.79 -20.37 16.37
C LEU A 57 -17.68 -19.14 16.28
N ILE A 58 -18.99 -19.34 16.24
CA ILE A 58 -19.98 -18.26 16.23
C ILE A 58 -20.94 -18.48 17.40
N THR A 59 -21.05 -17.46 18.24
CA THR A 59 -21.93 -17.53 19.42
C THR A 59 -23.38 -17.16 19.05
N GLU A 60 -24.34 -17.62 19.87
CA GLU A 60 -25.75 -17.20 19.80
C GLU A 60 -26.39 -17.38 18.41
N VAL A 61 -26.14 -18.53 17.79
CA VAL A 61 -26.74 -18.88 16.51
C VAL A 61 -28.16 -19.46 16.76
N LEU A 62 -29.11 -19.06 15.92
CA LEU A 62 -30.48 -19.56 15.98
C LEU A 62 -30.55 -21.01 15.47
N GLU A 63 -31.41 -21.82 16.06
CA GLU A 63 -31.70 -23.17 15.56
C GLU A 63 -32.44 -23.14 14.22
N LYS A 64 -33.30 -22.13 14.07
CA LYS A 64 -34.02 -21.80 12.83
C LYS A 64 -34.15 -20.30 12.70
N SER A 65 -33.96 -19.79 11.49
CA SER A 65 -34.16 -18.35 11.24
C SER A 65 -35.66 -17.99 11.30
N PRO A 66 -36.00 -16.74 11.61
CA PRO A 66 -37.39 -16.29 11.59
C PRO A 66 -38.06 -16.49 10.24
N ASP A 67 -39.32 -16.84 10.26
CA ASP A 67 -40.16 -16.84 9.06
C ASP A 67 -40.27 -15.42 8.53
N LYS A 68 -40.14 -15.23 7.22
CA LYS A 68 -40.18 -13.93 6.56
C LYS A 68 -41.42 -13.81 5.69
N ALA A 69 -42.25 -12.79 5.97
CA ALA A 69 -43.27 -12.36 5.03
C ALA A 69 -42.59 -11.76 3.77
N PHE A 70 -43.11 -12.09 2.61
CA PHE A 70 -42.67 -11.52 1.35
C PHE A 70 -43.85 -11.13 0.48
N GLU A 71 -43.66 -10.12 -0.35
CA GLU A 71 -44.64 -9.69 -1.34
C GLU A 71 -44.07 -9.98 -2.74
N GLN A 72 -44.85 -10.73 -3.51
CA GLN A 72 -44.52 -11.04 -4.91
C GLN A 72 -45.50 -10.35 -5.84
N ARG A 73 -45.03 -9.37 -6.60
CA ARG A 73 -45.80 -8.74 -7.66
C ARG A 73 -46.07 -9.74 -8.76
N LEU A 74 -47.36 -9.86 -9.18
CA LEU A 74 -47.78 -10.80 -10.19
C LEU A 74 -47.99 -10.09 -11.53
N VAL A 75 -49.18 -9.59 -11.76
CA VAL A 75 -49.60 -8.86 -12.98
C VAL A 75 -50.51 -7.69 -12.61
N PRO A 76 -50.64 -6.68 -13.47
CA PRO A 76 -51.62 -5.62 -13.27
C PRO A 76 -53.03 -6.18 -13.15
N VAL A 77 -53.88 -5.59 -12.28
CA VAL A 77 -55.26 -6.05 -12.02
C VAL A 77 -56.05 -6.18 -13.33
N ARG A 78 -55.92 -5.22 -14.25
CA ARG A 78 -56.58 -5.21 -15.57
C ARG A 78 -56.15 -6.37 -16.49
N VAL A 79 -55.00 -6.99 -16.22
CA VAL A 79 -54.47 -8.12 -17.01
C VAL A 79 -54.77 -9.45 -16.29
N GLY A 80 -54.78 -9.41 -14.96
CA GLY A 80 -54.91 -10.57 -14.12
C GLY A 80 -56.36 -10.99 -13.82
N LEU A 81 -57.31 -10.09 -13.86
CA LEU A 81 -58.73 -10.35 -13.57
C LEU A 81 -59.62 -9.97 -14.77
N ASP A 82 -60.67 -10.75 -14.99
CA ASP A 82 -61.69 -10.44 -15.97
C ASP A 82 -62.77 -9.45 -15.39
N ALA A 83 -63.80 -9.17 -16.16
CA ALA A 83 -64.84 -8.24 -15.76
C ALA A 83 -65.69 -8.73 -14.54
N GLU A 84 -65.73 -10.03 -14.31
CA GLU A 84 -66.40 -10.67 -13.16
C GLU A 84 -65.42 -10.89 -11.98
N GLY A 85 -64.17 -10.42 -12.08
CA GLY A 85 -63.15 -10.57 -11.03
C GLY A 85 -62.52 -11.96 -10.94
N LYS A 86 -62.68 -12.79 -11.96
CA LYS A 86 -62.09 -14.14 -12.02
C LYS A 86 -60.67 -14.06 -12.60
N PRO A 87 -59.79 -15.02 -12.24
CA PRO A 87 -58.41 -15.04 -12.74
C PRO A 87 -58.38 -15.30 -14.25
N THR A 88 -57.61 -14.50 -14.96
CA THR A 88 -57.29 -14.74 -16.38
C THR A 88 -56.23 -15.83 -16.55
N ALA A 89 -56.13 -16.35 -17.75
CA ALA A 89 -55.06 -17.29 -18.08
C ALA A 89 -53.65 -16.73 -17.82
N ALA A 90 -53.46 -15.42 -17.93
CA ALA A 90 -52.18 -14.74 -17.66
C ALA A 90 -51.83 -14.79 -16.17
N LEU A 91 -52.78 -14.52 -15.27
CA LEU A 91 -52.58 -14.62 -13.82
C LEU A 91 -52.31 -16.07 -13.41
N THR A 92 -53.16 -17.00 -13.86
CA THR A 92 -53.03 -18.43 -13.55
C THR A 92 -51.69 -18.99 -13.97
N LYS A 93 -51.23 -18.65 -15.19
CA LYS A 93 -49.91 -19.09 -15.70
C LYS A 93 -48.74 -18.47 -14.89
N LYS A 94 -48.90 -17.20 -14.50
CA LYS A 94 -47.88 -16.53 -13.67
C LYS A 94 -47.79 -17.13 -12.28
N MET A 95 -48.92 -17.41 -11.64
CA MET A 95 -49.00 -18.04 -10.32
C MET A 95 -48.42 -19.45 -10.37
N ALA A 96 -48.81 -20.25 -11.37
CA ALA A 96 -48.29 -21.59 -11.55
C ALA A 96 -46.75 -21.59 -11.77
N ALA A 97 -46.23 -20.68 -12.57
CA ALA A 97 -44.79 -20.53 -12.79
C ALA A 97 -44.00 -20.14 -11.51
N LEU A 98 -44.69 -19.50 -10.55
CA LEU A 98 -44.11 -19.10 -9.25
C LEU A 98 -44.45 -20.08 -8.11
N GLY A 99 -45.16 -21.20 -8.41
CA GLY A 99 -45.55 -22.17 -7.42
C GLY A 99 -46.60 -21.65 -6.41
N ILE A 100 -47.34 -20.60 -6.76
CA ILE A 100 -48.35 -19.98 -5.89
C ILE A 100 -49.68 -20.67 -6.09
N THR A 101 -50.19 -21.27 -5.01
CA THR A 101 -51.48 -22.01 -4.98
C THR A 101 -52.59 -21.22 -4.29
N ALA A 102 -52.37 -19.94 -3.97
CA ALA A 102 -53.32 -19.07 -3.31
C ALA A 102 -54.57 -18.80 -4.18
N ASP A 103 -55.73 -18.61 -3.52
CA ASP A 103 -56.95 -18.13 -4.19
C ASP A 103 -56.80 -16.64 -4.57
N VAL A 104 -57.50 -16.20 -5.61
CA VAL A 104 -57.48 -14.81 -6.06
C VAL A 104 -57.92 -13.84 -4.98
N SER A 105 -58.82 -14.26 -4.08
CA SER A 105 -59.29 -13.46 -2.93
C SER A 105 -58.17 -13.19 -1.89
N GLU A 106 -57.09 -13.93 -1.92
CA GLU A 106 -55.92 -13.79 -1.04
C GLU A 106 -54.88 -12.80 -1.61
N LEU A 107 -55.05 -12.35 -2.86
CA LEU A 107 -54.17 -11.41 -3.52
C LEU A 107 -54.51 -9.96 -3.11
N LYS A 108 -53.50 -9.23 -2.70
CA LYS A 108 -53.61 -7.79 -2.43
C LYS A 108 -53.56 -6.98 -3.73
N ARG A 109 -54.28 -5.87 -3.74
CA ARG A 109 -54.17 -4.87 -4.81
C ARG A 109 -53.35 -3.70 -4.30
N VAL A 110 -52.27 -3.40 -4.99
CA VAL A 110 -51.31 -2.34 -4.63
C VAL A 110 -51.18 -1.39 -5.81
N ASN A 111 -51.43 -0.11 -5.58
CA ASN A 111 -51.23 0.92 -6.60
C ASN A 111 -49.76 1.36 -6.63
N ASP A 112 -49.09 1.22 -7.79
CA ASP A 112 -47.71 1.63 -7.99
C ASP A 112 -47.53 3.06 -8.55
N GLY A 113 -48.65 3.84 -8.56
CA GLY A 113 -48.67 5.20 -9.10
C GLY A 113 -49.01 5.27 -10.61
N LYS A 114 -48.94 4.15 -11.33
CA LYS A 114 -49.32 4.04 -12.75
C LYS A 114 -50.41 3.00 -12.99
N ASN A 115 -50.38 1.90 -12.29
CA ASN A 115 -51.32 0.79 -12.41
C ASN A 115 -51.54 0.13 -11.05
N GLU A 116 -52.74 -0.43 -10.87
CA GLU A 116 -53.05 -1.32 -9.76
C GLU A 116 -52.49 -2.72 -10.05
N GLN A 117 -51.62 -3.24 -9.18
CA GLN A 117 -50.95 -4.53 -9.32
C GLN A 117 -51.57 -5.56 -8.37
N LEU A 118 -51.66 -6.82 -8.83
CA LEU A 118 -51.94 -7.94 -7.96
C LEU A 118 -50.65 -8.40 -7.28
N VAL A 119 -50.69 -8.50 -5.96
CA VAL A 119 -49.56 -8.86 -5.14
C VAL A 119 -49.91 -10.03 -4.24
N TYR A 120 -49.13 -11.10 -4.32
CA TYR A 120 -49.23 -12.21 -3.40
C TYR A 120 -48.39 -11.93 -2.16
N THR A 121 -48.97 -12.07 -0.99
CA THR A 121 -48.26 -12.02 0.29
C THR A 121 -48.16 -13.43 0.82
N GLY A 122 -46.93 -13.93 0.87
CA GLY A 122 -46.64 -15.28 1.41
C GLY A 122 -45.71 -15.21 2.62
N VAL A 123 -45.57 -16.32 3.28
CA VAL A 123 -44.57 -16.49 4.34
C VAL A 123 -43.56 -17.52 3.86
N ARG A 124 -42.30 -17.11 3.78
CA ARG A 124 -41.21 -18.04 3.55
C ARG A 124 -40.74 -18.58 4.89
N ALA A 125 -40.84 -19.90 5.05
CA ALA A 125 -40.38 -20.55 6.26
C ALA A 125 -38.88 -20.27 6.53
N GLY A 126 -38.55 -20.08 7.79
CA GLY A 126 -37.17 -19.93 8.21
C GLY A 126 -36.30 -21.14 7.88
N VAL A 127 -35.02 -20.91 7.71
CA VAL A 127 -34.00 -21.93 7.37
C VAL A 127 -33.51 -22.57 8.64
N THR A 128 -33.33 -23.89 8.66
CA THR A 128 -32.73 -24.63 9.79
C THR A 128 -31.22 -24.37 9.89
N VAL A 129 -30.64 -24.57 11.06
CA VAL A 129 -29.17 -24.46 11.25
C VAL A 129 -28.41 -25.41 10.32
N LYS A 130 -28.94 -26.60 10.05
CA LYS A 130 -28.34 -27.57 9.10
C LYS A 130 -28.26 -26.96 7.68
N ASP A 131 -29.40 -26.52 7.14
CA ASP A 131 -29.46 -26.02 5.78
C ASP A 131 -28.68 -24.70 5.63
N ALA A 132 -28.79 -23.86 6.66
CA ALA A 132 -28.06 -22.60 6.70
C ALA A 132 -26.53 -22.81 6.73
N LEU A 133 -26.06 -23.76 7.53
CA LEU A 133 -24.63 -24.06 7.62
C LEU A 133 -24.11 -24.72 6.34
N GLN A 134 -24.86 -25.65 5.74
CA GLN A 134 -24.46 -26.25 4.46
C GLN A 134 -24.20 -25.17 3.41
N LYS A 135 -25.16 -24.26 3.26
CA LYS A 135 -25.00 -23.14 2.33
C LYS A 135 -23.83 -22.22 2.72
N ALA A 136 -23.67 -21.92 4.01
CA ALA A 136 -22.59 -21.05 4.49
C ALA A 136 -21.20 -21.64 4.21
N LEU A 137 -21.03 -22.95 4.36
CA LEU A 137 -19.78 -23.64 4.03
C LEU A 137 -19.48 -23.58 2.54
N GLU A 138 -20.47 -23.86 1.69
CA GLU A 138 -20.31 -23.79 0.24
C GLU A 138 -19.94 -22.37 -0.23
N ASP A 139 -20.64 -21.34 0.28
CA ASP A 139 -20.37 -19.93 -0.03
C ASP A 139 -18.96 -19.52 0.44
N ALA A 140 -18.60 -19.88 1.68
CA ALA A 140 -17.32 -19.53 2.26
C ALA A 140 -16.14 -20.17 1.51
N VAL A 141 -16.21 -21.46 1.25
CA VAL A 141 -15.17 -22.22 0.53
C VAL A 141 -14.97 -21.68 -0.88
N LYS A 142 -16.07 -21.39 -1.59
CA LYS A 142 -16.02 -20.81 -2.94
C LYS A 142 -15.35 -19.43 -2.99
N ALA A 143 -15.50 -18.65 -1.94
CA ALA A 143 -14.97 -17.28 -1.86
C ALA A 143 -13.56 -17.19 -1.28
N LEU A 144 -12.93 -18.31 -0.86
CA LEU A 144 -11.59 -18.29 -0.27
C LEU A 144 -10.53 -17.76 -1.23
N PRO A 145 -9.65 -16.86 -0.77
CA PRO A 145 -8.55 -16.34 -1.57
C PRO A 145 -7.38 -17.32 -1.67
N ILE A 146 -7.62 -18.46 -2.31
CA ILE A 146 -6.64 -19.56 -2.43
C ILE A 146 -5.55 -19.15 -3.43
N PRO A 147 -4.26 -19.07 -3.03
CA PRO A 147 -3.18 -18.64 -3.92
C PRO A 147 -2.88 -19.69 -5.00
N LYS A 148 -2.99 -20.97 -4.68
CA LYS A 148 -2.81 -22.09 -5.59
C LYS A 148 -3.74 -23.23 -5.21
N VAL A 149 -4.56 -23.62 -6.18
CA VAL A 149 -5.53 -24.72 -6.02
C VAL A 149 -4.83 -26.05 -6.29
N MET A 150 -5.11 -27.04 -5.46
CA MET A 150 -4.79 -28.47 -5.69
C MET A 150 -6.00 -29.23 -6.16
N ASN A 151 -5.78 -30.16 -7.05
CA ASN A 151 -6.75 -31.20 -7.40
C ASN A 151 -6.40 -32.47 -6.64
N TYR A 152 -7.36 -33.11 -6.01
CA TYR A 152 -7.19 -34.42 -5.36
C TYR A 152 -8.46 -35.27 -5.49
N GLN A 153 -8.28 -36.60 -5.46
CA GLN A 153 -9.38 -37.53 -5.54
C GLN A 153 -9.93 -37.81 -4.16
N LEU A 154 -11.25 -37.97 -4.08
CA LEU A 154 -11.93 -38.42 -2.87
C LEU A 154 -11.72 -39.92 -2.67
N ALA A 155 -12.18 -40.44 -1.52
CA ALA A 155 -12.04 -41.85 -1.13
C ALA A 155 -12.74 -42.84 -2.11
N ASP A 156 -13.69 -42.35 -2.93
CA ASP A 156 -14.36 -43.16 -3.97
C ASP A 156 -13.44 -43.46 -5.19
N GLY A 157 -12.27 -42.81 -5.25
CA GLY A 157 -11.29 -42.98 -6.32
C GLY A 157 -11.71 -42.42 -7.70
N VAL A 158 -12.85 -41.76 -7.79
CA VAL A 158 -13.46 -41.25 -9.02
C VAL A 158 -13.67 -39.73 -8.96
N THR A 159 -14.25 -39.25 -7.85
CA THR A 159 -14.57 -37.82 -7.69
C THR A 159 -13.31 -36.99 -7.41
N THR A 160 -13.06 -35.99 -8.27
CA THR A 160 -11.97 -35.04 -8.09
C THR A 160 -12.52 -33.73 -7.52
N VAL A 161 -11.89 -33.22 -6.48
CA VAL A 161 -12.21 -31.94 -5.87
C VAL A 161 -11.04 -30.98 -5.95
N GLN A 162 -11.33 -29.68 -5.84
CA GLN A 162 -10.36 -28.61 -5.85
C GLN A 162 -10.38 -27.88 -4.51
N PHE A 163 -9.22 -27.81 -3.87
CA PHE A 163 -9.04 -27.04 -2.65
C PHE A 163 -7.58 -26.67 -2.45
N VAL A 164 -7.27 -25.89 -1.42
CA VAL A 164 -5.88 -25.47 -1.14
C VAL A 164 -4.99 -26.63 -0.69
N ARG A 165 -5.56 -27.56 0.08
CA ARG A 165 -4.94 -28.84 0.53
C ARG A 165 -6.04 -29.88 0.77
N PRO A 166 -5.72 -31.18 0.72
CA PRO A 166 -6.69 -32.20 1.05
C PRO A 166 -7.29 -32.03 2.43
N VAL A 167 -8.62 -32.10 2.54
CA VAL A 167 -9.36 -32.06 3.79
C VAL A 167 -9.53 -33.48 4.29
N LYS A 168 -9.22 -33.72 5.56
CA LYS A 168 -9.23 -35.03 6.19
C LYS A 168 -10.42 -35.26 7.16
N HIS A 169 -10.78 -34.19 7.90
CA HIS A 169 -11.92 -34.25 8.84
C HIS A 169 -12.75 -32.95 8.70
N LEU A 170 -14.03 -33.12 8.92
CA LEU A 170 -15.00 -32.05 9.04
C LEU A 170 -15.68 -32.16 10.41
N VAL A 171 -15.53 -31.14 11.25
CA VAL A 171 -16.27 -31.01 12.50
C VAL A 171 -17.33 -29.94 12.31
N ALA A 172 -18.57 -30.25 12.73
CA ALA A 172 -19.64 -29.25 12.78
C ALA A 172 -20.54 -29.52 13.97
N LEU A 173 -20.55 -28.59 14.93
CA LEU A 173 -21.27 -28.72 16.19
C LEU A 173 -22.17 -27.50 16.43
N TYR A 174 -23.40 -27.73 16.84
CA TYR A 174 -24.33 -26.74 17.36
C TYR A 174 -24.58 -27.02 18.85
N GLY A 175 -23.88 -26.31 19.71
CA GLY A 175 -23.73 -26.71 21.11
C GLY A 175 -23.02 -28.05 21.21
N GLU A 176 -23.70 -29.08 21.74
CA GLU A 176 -23.21 -30.45 21.83
C GLU A 176 -23.65 -31.33 20.65
N ASP A 177 -24.55 -30.86 19.80
CA ASP A 177 -25.15 -31.65 18.74
C ASP A 177 -24.34 -31.55 17.44
N ILE A 178 -24.14 -32.68 16.75
CA ILE A 178 -23.52 -32.69 15.42
C ILE A 178 -24.53 -32.13 14.42
N VAL A 179 -24.08 -31.16 13.60
CA VAL A 179 -24.84 -30.64 12.46
C VAL A 179 -24.52 -31.52 11.24
N ASP A 180 -25.53 -32.20 10.70
CA ASP A 180 -25.38 -33.12 9.57
C ASP A 180 -25.20 -32.37 8.24
N VAL A 181 -23.97 -31.86 8.01
CA VAL A 181 -23.52 -31.21 6.79
C VAL A 181 -22.41 -32.01 6.13
N GLU A 182 -22.22 -31.79 4.84
CA GLU A 182 -21.20 -32.48 4.04
C GLU A 182 -20.34 -31.47 3.26
N MET A 183 -19.04 -31.74 3.21
CA MET A 183 -18.10 -30.97 2.40
C MET A 183 -16.93 -31.84 1.96
N PHE A 184 -16.47 -31.71 0.72
CA PHE A 184 -15.35 -32.49 0.19
C PHE A 184 -15.50 -34.02 0.35
N GLY A 185 -16.73 -34.54 0.25
CA GLY A 185 -17.04 -35.96 0.42
C GLY A 185 -16.98 -36.44 1.87
N LEU A 186 -16.86 -35.54 2.84
CA LEU A 186 -16.84 -35.84 4.25
C LEU A 186 -18.15 -35.45 4.91
N LYS A 187 -18.70 -36.33 5.73
CA LYS A 187 -19.79 -36.00 6.63
C LYS A 187 -19.24 -35.38 7.90
N ALA A 188 -19.92 -34.35 8.38
CA ALA A 188 -19.56 -33.73 9.63
C ALA A 188 -19.68 -34.68 10.81
N GLY A 189 -18.72 -34.61 11.71
CA GLY A 189 -18.67 -35.30 12.97
C GLY A 189 -18.21 -34.41 14.10
N ARG A 190 -17.71 -35.01 15.16
CA ARG A 190 -17.13 -34.33 16.32
C ARG A 190 -15.66 -34.67 16.56
N THR A 191 -15.06 -35.49 15.70
CA THR A 191 -13.67 -35.93 15.85
C THR A 191 -12.73 -35.16 14.92
N THR A 192 -11.55 -34.82 15.43
CA THR A 192 -10.47 -34.20 14.71
C THR A 192 -9.13 -34.82 15.12
N MET A 193 -8.03 -34.37 14.51
CA MET A 193 -6.70 -34.83 14.87
C MET A 193 -5.97 -33.73 15.66
N GLY A 194 -5.27 -34.15 16.70
CA GLY A 194 -4.36 -33.27 17.43
C GLY A 194 -2.99 -33.17 16.79
N HIS A 195 -2.03 -32.74 17.58
CA HIS A 195 -0.62 -32.64 17.18
C HIS A 195 -0.08 -33.99 16.75
N ARG A 196 0.63 -34.06 15.62
CA ARG A 196 1.06 -35.32 14.99
C ARG A 196 1.92 -36.21 15.89
N PHE A 197 2.72 -35.61 16.77
CA PHE A 197 3.67 -36.34 17.62
C PHE A 197 3.37 -36.30 19.11
N GLU A 198 2.66 -35.30 19.59
CA GLU A 198 2.42 -35.06 21.01
C GLU A 198 0.97 -35.31 21.42
N SER A 199 0.13 -35.73 20.49
CA SER A 199 -1.26 -36.14 20.73
C SER A 199 -1.50 -37.60 20.35
N ALA A 200 -2.37 -38.27 21.06
CA ALA A 200 -2.65 -39.72 20.92
C ALA A 200 -3.78 -40.03 19.92
N GLY A 201 -3.68 -39.54 18.67
CA GLY A 201 -4.63 -39.88 17.60
C GLY A 201 -5.85 -38.96 17.50
N GLU A 202 -7.02 -39.54 17.27
CA GLU A 202 -8.27 -38.79 17.13
C GLU A 202 -8.75 -38.20 18.45
N ILE A 203 -9.28 -37.00 18.39
CA ILE A 203 -9.77 -36.23 19.53
C ILE A 203 -11.24 -35.93 19.33
N GLU A 204 -12.04 -36.23 20.33
CA GLU A 204 -13.47 -35.95 20.36
C GLU A 204 -13.71 -34.56 20.96
N ILE A 205 -14.43 -33.70 20.24
CA ILE A 205 -14.85 -32.38 20.69
C ILE A 205 -16.25 -32.49 21.29
N ALA A 206 -16.36 -32.26 22.58
CA ALA A 206 -17.62 -32.47 23.33
C ALA A 206 -18.69 -31.42 22.93
N SER A 207 -18.30 -30.16 22.73
CA SER A 207 -19.20 -29.08 22.34
C SER A 207 -18.47 -28.02 21.54
N ALA A 208 -19.25 -27.16 20.87
CA ALA A 208 -18.71 -26.03 20.13
C ALA A 208 -17.79 -25.15 20.99
N ASP A 209 -18.18 -24.81 22.20
CA ASP A 209 -17.43 -23.95 23.11
C ASP A 209 -16.19 -24.62 23.71
N ALA A 210 -16.17 -25.96 23.77
CA ALA A 210 -15.05 -26.72 24.33
C ALA A 210 -13.87 -26.89 23.37
N TYR A 211 -14.01 -26.51 22.10
CA TYR A 211 -13.01 -26.78 21.07
C TYR A 211 -11.61 -26.24 21.40
N GLU A 212 -11.49 -24.99 21.72
CA GLU A 212 -10.17 -24.37 21.93
C GLU A 212 -9.40 -24.99 23.08
N GLU A 213 -10.10 -25.24 24.20
CA GLU A 213 -9.50 -25.85 25.37
C GLU A 213 -9.15 -27.32 25.13
N THR A 214 -10.03 -28.08 24.48
CA THR A 214 -9.76 -29.47 24.12
C THR A 214 -8.55 -29.60 23.21
N MET A 215 -8.44 -28.73 22.21
CA MET A 215 -7.28 -28.70 21.31
C MET A 215 -6.00 -28.30 22.02
N ARG A 216 -6.06 -27.36 22.96
CA ARG A 216 -4.91 -26.98 23.75
C ARG A 216 -4.43 -28.08 24.70
N GLU A 217 -5.33 -28.68 25.44
CA GLU A 217 -4.98 -29.60 26.55
C GLU A 217 -4.80 -31.04 26.10
N THR A 218 -5.68 -31.52 25.25
CA THR A 218 -5.67 -32.90 24.74
C THR A 218 -5.00 -32.99 23.37
N GLY A 219 -5.30 -32.03 22.52
CA GLY A 219 -4.78 -31.98 21.16
C GLY A 219 -3.36 -31.46 21.03
N HIS A 220 -2.86 -30.79 22.03
CA HIS A 220 -1.56 -30.14 22.00
C HIS A 220 -1.40 -29.22 20.79
N VAL A 221 -2.46 -28.47 20.47
CA VAL A 221 -2.55 -27.50 19.37
C VAL A 221 -3.10 -26.18 19.88
N MET A 222 -2.37 -25.12 19.66
CA MET A 222 -2.84 -23.76 19.83
C MET A 222 -3.60 -23.33 18.56
N ALA A 223 -4.90 -23.58 18.51
CA ALA A 223 -5.71 -23.32 17.32
C ALA A 223 -5.92 -21.82 17.03
N ASP A 224 -5.94 -20.98 18.07
CA ASP A 224 -6.02 -19.51 17.94
C ASP A 224 -4.69 -18.96 17.43
N TYR A 225 -4.73 -18.37 16.21
CA TYR A 225 -3.54 -17.82 15.54
C TYR A 225 -2.85 -16.72 16.37
N ALA A 226 -3.63 -15.81 16.94
CA ALA A 226 -3.08 -14.67 17.69
C ALA A 226 -2.44 -15.12 19.01
N LYS A 227 -3.09 -16.01 19.75
CA LYS A 227 -2.55 -16.57 21.00
C LYS A 227 -1.29 -17.40 20.75
N ARG A 228 -1.26 -18.19 19.67
CA ARG A 228 -0.05 -18.94 19.30
C ARG A 228 1.09 -18.01 18.91
N ARG A 229 0.80 -16.92 18.18
CA ARG A 229 1.81 -15.92 17.84
C ARG A 229 2.38 -15.22 19.07
N GLU A 230 1.54 -14.83 20.00
CA GLU A 230 1.96 -14.22 21.27
C GLU A 230 2.86 -15.17 22.08
N MET A 231 2.46 -16.44 22.19
CA MET A 231 3.27 -17.49 22.82
C MET A 231 4.64 -17.63 22.13
N LEU A 232 4.65 -17.69 20.79
CA LEU A 232 5.89 -17.79 20.00
C LEU A 232 6.83 -16.60 20.28
N VAL A 233 6.32 -15.38 20.23
CA VAL A 233 7.10 -14.15 20.47
C VAL A 233 7.67 -14.15 21.89
N THR A 234 6.86 -14.49 22.88
CA THR A 234 7.30 -14.56 24.28
C THR A 234 8.44 -15.57 24.44
N LEU A 235 8.27 -16.80 23.93
CA LEU A 235 9.27 -17.85 24.02
C LEU A 235 10.58 -17.49 23.29
N LEU A 236 10.48 -16.83 22.12
CA LEU A 236 11.65 -16.36 21.37
C LEU A 236 12.44 -15.32 22.17
N HIS A 237 11.77 -14.34 22.76
CA HIS A 237 12.43 -13.31 23.57
C HIS A 237 13.04 -13.88 24.83
N GLU A 238 12.37 -14.77 25.54
CA GLU A 238 12.92 -15.45 26.72
C GLU A 238 14.17 -16.28 26.37
N ALA A 239 14.14 -16.97 25.22
CA ALA A 239 15.28 -17.77 24.75
C ALA A 239 16.46 -16.87 24.41
N ALA A 240 16.24 -15.76 23.72
CA ALA A 240 17.30 -14.80 23.36
C ALA A 240 17.90 -14.14 24.59
N GLU A 241 17.09 -13.75 25.58
CA GLU A 241 17.54 -13.15 26.84
C GLU A 241 18.43 -14.12 27.62
N LYS A 242 18.00 -15.38 27.74
CA LYS A 242 18.81 -16.46 28.37
C LYS A 242 20.15 -16.69 27.66
N ALA A 243 20.19 -16.47 26.34
CA ALA A 243 21.42 -16.56 25.55
C ALA A 243 22.29 -15.28 25.61
N GLY A 244 21.83 -14.23 26.27
CA GLY A 244 22.52 -12.93 26.36
C GLY A 244 22.46 -12.11 25.09
N GLY A 245 21.43 -12.29 24.28
CA GLY A 245 21.28 -11.63 22.98
C GLY A 245 19.92 -10.97 22.76
N THR A 246 19.83 -10.20 21.69
CA THR A 246 18.60 -9.59 21.18
C THR A 246 18.26 -10.19 19.82
N LEU A 247 17.01 -10.55 19.61
CA LEU A 247 16.55 -11.17 18.36
C LEU A 247 16.58 -10.23 17.18
N ILE A 248 16.93 -10.80 16.03
CA ILE A 248 16.63 -10.22 14.71
C ILE A 248 15.40 -10.96 14.20
N ALA A 249 14.24 -10.38 14.44
CA ALA A 249 12.94 -11.03 14.23
C ALA A 249 11.97 -10.12 13.46
N PRO A 250 12.07 -10.08 12.11
CA PRO A 250 11.09 -9.39 11.29
C PRO A 250 9.68 -9.97 11.48
N GLU A 251 8.67 -9.10 11.46
CA GLU A 251 7.27 -9.47 11.71
C GLU A 251 6.76 -10.56 10.74
N ASP A 252 7.14 -10.48 9.48
CA ASP A 252 6.79 -11.47 8.45
C ASP A 252 7.41 -12.85 8.71
N LEU A 253 8.63 -12.90 9.25
CA LEU A 253 9.28 -14.14 9.67
C LEU A 253 8.57 -14.76 10.89
N ILE A 254 8.18 -13.94 11.85
CA ILE A 254 7.39 -14.39 13.01
C ILE A 254 6.05 -14.97 12.54
N ASP A 255 5.36 -14.28 11.64
CA ASP A 255 4.08 -14.75 11.08
C ASP A 255 4.23 -16.05 10.29
N GLU A 256 5.32 -16.18 9.52
CA GLU A 256 5.61 -17.42 8.79
C GLU A 256 5.94 -18.58 9.76
N ALA A 257 6.78 -18.36 10.76
CA ALA A 257 7.09 -19.37 11.78
C ALA A 257 5.85 -19.78 12.57
N ASN A 258 4.98 -18.83 12.94
CA ASN A 258 3.70 -19.10 13.57
C ASN A 258 2.77 -19.96 12.70
N SER A 259 2.85 -19.77 11.39
CA SER A 259 2.05 -20.55 10.43
C SER A 259 2.64 -21.92 10.10
N LEU A 260 3.85 -22.22 10.57
CA LEU A 260 4.51 -23.52 10.41
C LEU A 260 4.39 -24.43 11.64
N THR A 261 3.98 -23.91 12.79
CA THR A 261 3.94 -24.64 14.05
C THR A 261 2.55 -24.65 14.67
N GLU A 262 2.14 -25.79 15.19
CA GLU A 262 0.89 -25.94 15.96
C GLU A 262 1.09 -25.65 17.45
N TRP A 263 2.32 -25.90 17.93
CA TRP A 263 2.76 -25.65 19.30
C TRP A 263 4.24 -25.26 19.29
N PRO A 264 4.57 -23.98 19.46
CA PRO A 264 5.96 -23.53 19.36
C PRO A 264 6.81 -23.99 20.55
N VAL A 265 7.97 -24.54 20.24
CA VAL A 265 9.05 -24.85 21.19
C VAL A 265 10.34 -24.25 20.65
N ILE A 266 11.05 -23.52 21.49
CA ILE A 266 12.26 -22.81 21.05
C ILE A 266 13.51 -23.53 21.54
N TYR A 267 14.44 -23.76 20.62
CA TYR A 267 15.78 -24.22 20.93
C TYR A 267 16.80 -23.20 20.43
N ILE A 268 17.97 -23.18 21.08
CA ILE A 268 19.11 -22.35 20.66
C ILE A 268 20.15 -23.26 20.05
N SER A 269 20.62 -22.92 18.87
CA SER A 269 21.72 -23.58 18.20
C SER A 269 22.82 -22.59 17.89
N GLU A 270 24.00 -23.08 17.52
CA GLU A 270 25.16 -22.25 17.21
C GLU A 270 25.90 -22.75 15.97
N PHE A 271 26.68 -21.86 15.40
CA PHE A 271 27.59 -22.15 14.30
C PHE A 271 29.00 -21.69 14.62
N GLU A 272 29.96 -22.12 13.85
CA GLU A 272 31.39 -21.80 14.07
C GLU A 272 31.65 -20.29 13.88
N GLU A 273 32.35 -19.68 14.82
CA GLU A 273 32.69 -18.24 14.81
C GLU A 273 33.40 -17.77 13.53
N LYS A 274 34.13 -18.66 12.84
CA LYS A 274 34.79 -18.32 11.58
C LYS A 274 33.87 -17.73 10.52
N PHE A 275 32.60 -18.13 10.50
CA PHE A 275 31.60 -17.60 9.55
C PHE A 275 31.24 -16.15 9.79
N LEU A 276 31.48 -15.60 10.98
CA LEU A 276 31.25 -14.19 11.29
C LEU A 276 32.18 -13.24 10.49
N ALA A 277 33.18 -13.77 9.80
CA ALA A 277 33.99 -13.01 8.84
C ALA A 277 33.24 -12.68 7.53
N VAL A 278 32.17 -13.41 7.23
CA VAL A 278 31.28 -13.12 6.11
C VAL A 278 30.36 -11.96 6.50
N PRO A 279 30.00 -11.06 5.57
CA PRO A 279 29.04 -9.98 5.85
C PRO A 279 27.78 -10.49 6.54
N GLU A 280 27.37 -9.82 7.61
CA GLU A 280 26.28 -10.30 8.45
C GLU A 280 24.94 -10.43 7.71
N GLU A 281 24.69 -9.58 6.72
CA GLU A 281 23.47 -9.61 5.92
C GLU A 281 23.34 -10.93 5.12
N CYS A 282 24.47 -11.48 4.67
CA CYS A 282 24.50 -12.79 4.01
C CYS A 282 24.11 -13.91 4.98
N LEU A 283 24.67 -13.87 6.20
CA LEU A 283 24.40 -14.87 7.24
C LEU A 283 22.94 -14.79 7.72
N ILE A 284 22.48 -13.58 7.99
CA ILE A 284 21.09 -13.32 8.42
C ILE A 284 20.11 -13.81 7.36
N LEU A 285 20.31 -13.42 6.11
CA LEU A 285 19.42 -13.80 5.01
C LEU A 285 19.39 -15.33 4.81
N THR A 286 20.57 -15.97 4.83
CA THR A 286 20.68 -17.42 4.73
C THR A 286 19.91 -18.13 5.83
N MET A 287 20.04 -17.71 7.08
CA MET A 287 19.32 -18.29 8.21
C MET A 287 17.82 -18.05 8.13
N GLN A 288 17.38 -16.84 7.80
CA GLN A 288 15.97 -16.47 7.81
C GLN A 288 15.20 -16.99 6.59
N THR A 289 15.76 -16.87 5.39
CA THR A 289 15.05 -17.23 4.16
C THR A 289 14.93 -18.74 4.00
N ASN A 290 16.01 -19.46 4.17
CA ASN A 290 16.04 -20.90 3.90
C ASN A 290 15.54 -21.74 5.07
N GLN A 291 15.87 -21.37 6.30
CA GLN A 291 15.65 -22.20 7.48
C GLN A 291 14.66 -21.60 8.49
N LYS A 292 14.23 -20.37 8.31
CA LYS A 292 13.32 -19.67 9.25
C LYS A 292 13.90 -19.56 10.67
N TYR A 293 15.23 -19.44 10.78
CA TYR A 293 15.90 -19.20 12.05
C TYR A 293 15.88 -17.71 12.41
N PHE A 294 16.02 -17.44 13.70
CA PHE A 294 16.08 -16.10 14.28
C PHE A 294 17.48 -15.81 14.80
N PRO A 295 18.33 -15.12 14.03
CA PRO A 295 19.65 -14.69 14.49
C PRO A 295 19.55 -13.74 15.67
N MET A 296 20.64 -13.58 16.41
CA MET A 296 20.73 -12.70 17.58
C MET A 296 21.90 -11.75 17.49
N ARG A 297 21.76 -10.59 18.12
CA ARG A 297 22.84 -9.61 18.35
C ARG A 297 23.23 -9.58 19.79
N ASP A 298 24.54 -9.36 20.06
CA ASP A 298 25.04 -9.11 21.39
C ASP A 298 24.71 -7.70 21.90
N ALA A 299 25.15 -7.38 23.11
CA ALA A 299 24.94 -6.08 23.73
C ALA A 299 25.61 -4.91 22.97
N GLN A 300 26.60 -5.18 22.13
CA GLN A 300 27.29 -4.23 21.26
C GLN A 300 26.66 -4.12 19.88
N GLY A 301 25.56 -4.83 19.62
CA GLY A 301 24.84 -4.84 18.36
C GLY A 301 25.48 -5.70 17.27
N LYS A 302 26.51 -6.50 17.59
CA LYS A 302 27.14 -7.42 16.64
C LYS A 302 26.38 -8.73 16.52
N LEU A 303 26.38 -9.31 15.34
CA LEU A 303 25.81 -10.63 15.11
C LEU A 303 26.53 -11.67 15.98
N MET A 304 25.74 -12.46 16.71
CA MET A 304 26.24 -13.61 17.48
C MET A 304 26.30 -14.84 16.58
N ASN A 305 27.17 -15.80 16.94
CA ASN A 305 27.18 -17.12 16.30
C ASN A 305 26.09 -18.07 16.85
N ARG A 306 25.01 -17.53 17.36
CA ARG A 306 23.86 -18.25 17.92
C ARG A 306 22.58 -17.80 17.27
N PHE A 307 21.62 -18.69 17.19
CA PHE A 307 20.30 -18.41 16.65
C PHE A 307 19.22 -19.23 17.37
N CYS A 308 18.01 -18.70 17.41
CA CYS A 308 16.85 -19.44 17.85
C CYS A 308 16.24 -20.18 16.66
N LEU A 309 15.84 -21.42 16.89
CA LEU A 309 15.03 -22.21 15.96
C LEU A 309 13.68 -22.54 16.61
N VAL A 310 12.65 -22.57 15.79
CA VAL A 310 11.29 -22.91 16.22
C VAL A 310 11.04 -24.37 15.86
N SER A 311 10.86 -25.18 16.89
CA SER A 311 10.38 -26.56 16.79
C SER A 311 8.91 -26.64 17.22
N HIS A 312 8.26 -27.73 16.96
CA HIS A 312 6.89 -27.99 17.41
C HIS A 312 6.81 -29.24 18.32
N ILE A 313 7.93 -29.71 18.82
CA ILE A 313 7.98 -30.83 19.77
C ILE A 313 8.87 -30.55 20.98
N HIS A 314 8.48 -31.05 22.11
CA HIS A 314 9.30 -31.18 23.30
C HIS A 314 10.11 -32.48 23.21
N ALA A 315 11.36 -32.35 22.76
CA ALA A 315 12.22 -33.53 22.62
C ALA A 315 12.61 -34.10 23.95
N THR A 316 12.53 -35.44 24.10
CA THR A 316 12.82 -36.16 25.34
C THR A 316 14.31 -36.06 25.74
N ASP A 317 15.20 -35.78 24.80
CA ASP A 317 16.63 -35.56 25.01
C ASP A 317 17.00 -34.09 25.36
N GLY A 318 16.00 -33.25 25.60
CA GLY A 318 16.17 -31.84 25.83
C GLY A 318 16.51 -31.05 24.55
N GLY A 319 16.27 -31.62 23.37
CA GLY A 319 16.49 -31.00 22.08
C GLY A 319 17.90 -31.17 21.49
N LYS A 320 18.75 -32.02 22.07
CA LYS A 320 20.16 -32.21 21.64
C LYS A 320 20.25 -32.60 20.16
N GLU A 321 19.47 -33.58 19.72
CA GLU A 321 19.49 -34.04 18.33
C GLU A 321 18.90 -32.98 17.37
N ILE A 322 17.87 -32.26 17.81
CA ILE A 322 17.29 -31.15 17.04
C ILE A 322 18.34 -30.05 16.84
N VAL A 323 18.98 -29.62 17.92
CA VAL A 323 20.03 -28.57 17.89
C VAL A 323 21.20 -29.01 17.00
N ALA A 324 21.72 -30.21 17.18
CA ALA A 324 22.83 -30.74 16.40
C ALA A 324 22.49 -30.91 14.91
N GLY A 325 21.26 -31.37 14.60
CA GLY A 325 20.77 -31.49 13.23
C GLY A 325 20.69 -30.14 12.52
N ASN A 326 20.11 -29.14 13.19
CA ASN A 326 20.00 -27.79 12.65
C ASN A 326 21.36 -27.08 12.54
N ALA A 327 22.29 -27.32 13.47
CA ALA A 327 23.66 -26.82 13.36
C ALA A 327 24.38 -27.38 12.11
N ARG A 328 24.19 -28.67 11.78
CA ARG A 328 24.73 -29.26 10.54
C ARG A 328 24.16 -28.62 9.29
N VAL A 329 22.83 -28.37 9.25
CA VAL A 329 22.18 -27.73 8.10
C VAL A 329 22.67 -26.31 7.91
N VAL A 330 22.71 -25.52 8.98
CA VAL A 330 23.16 -24.12 8.87
C VAL A 330 24.64 -24.04 8.47
N ARG A 331 25.47 -24.89 9.00
CA ARG A 331 26.92 -24.96 8.63
C ARG A 331 27.11 -25.11 7.12
N ALA A 332 26.39 -26.04 6.49
CA ALA A 332 26.47 -26.23 5.05
C ALA A 332 26.09 -24.96 4.28
N ARG A 333 25.01 -24.29 4.68
CA ARG A 333 24.56 -23.04 4.05
C ARG A 333 25.51 -21.87 4.28
N LEU A 334 26.06 -21.74 5.48
CA LEU A 334 27.04 -20.70 5.79
C LEU A 334 28.39 -20.95 5.09
N ALA A 335 28.78 -22.20 4.87
CA ALA A 335 29.94 -22.56 4.08
C ALA A 335 29.78 -22.15 2.60
N ASP A 336 28.58 -22.29 2.02
CA ASP A 336 28.29 -21.80 0.67
C ASP A 336 28.43 -20.27 0.61
N ALA A 337 27.87 -19.55 1.60
CA ALA A 337 28.03 -18.10 1.69
C ALA A 337 29.49 -17.65 1.85
N GLU A 338 30.26 -18.33 2.70
CA GLU A 338 31.69 -18.09 2.87
C GLU A 338 32.47 -18.31 1.55
N PHE A 339 32.14 -19.36 0.83
CA PHE A 339 32.73 -19.65 -0.48
C PHE A 339 32.42 -18.55 -1.50
N PHE A 340 31.18 -18.17 -1.65
CA PHE A 340 30.77 -17.10 -2.60
C PHE A 340 31.48 -15.78 -2.26
N TYR A 341 31.47 -15.37 -1.00
CA TYR A 341 32.13 -14.16 -0.55
C TYR A 341 33.63 -14.17 -0.82
N THR A 342 34.29 -15.27 -0.48
CA THR A 342 35.73 -15.44 -0.69
C THR A 342 36.12 -15.43 -2.18
N GLN A 343 35.34 -16.09 -3.02
CA GLN A 343 35.54 -16.09 -4.46
C GLN A 343 35.31 -14.71 -5.07
N ASP A 344 34.24 -14.03 -4.64
CA ASP A 344 33.95 -12.69 -5.11
C ASP A 344 35.02 -11.66 -4.76
N CYS A 345 35.66 -11.79 -3.60
CA CYS A 345 36.73 -10.92 -3.17
C CYS A 345 38.05 -11.12 -3.95
N GLN A 346 38.18 -12.17 -4.76
CA GLN A 346 39.41 -12.41 -5.54
C GLN A 346 39.52 -11.45 -6.74
N THR A 347 38.46 -10.83 -7.17
CA THR A 347 38.43 -9.86 -8.27
C THR A 347 37.67 -8.60 -7.84
N THR A 348 38.06 -7.46 -8.41
CA THR A 348 37.42 -6.17 -8.08
C THR A 348 36.06 -6.00 -8.71
N LEU A 349 35.24 -5.11 -8.13
CA LEU A 349 33.96 -4.68 -8.77
C LEU A 349 34.22 -4.10 -10.16
N GLU A 350 35.23 -3.27 -10.30
CA GLU A 350 35.62 -2.66 -11.58
C GLU A 350 35.84 -3.70 -12.68
N SER A 351 36.47 -4.81 -12.37
CA SER A 351 36.71 -5.91 -13.31
C SER A 351 35.44 -6.58 -13.80
N ARG A 352 34.32 -6.42 -13.06
CA ARG A 352 33.00 -6.98 -13.40
C ARG A 352 32.14 -6.04 -14.24
N VAL A 353 32.47 -4.74 -14.30
CA VAL A 353 31.70 -3.73 -15.05
C VAL A 353 31.52 -4.11 -16.52
N PRO A 354 32.53 -4.58 -17.27
CA PRO A 354 32.32 -5.01 -18.65
C PRO A 354 31.28 -6.12 -18.81
N GLY A 355 31.13 -6.98 -17.83
CA GLY A 355 30.13 -8.05 -17.82
C GLY A 355 28.68 -7.57 -17.77
N LEU A 356 28.42 -6.31 -17.39
CA LEU A 356 27.10 -5.71 -17.39
C LEU A 356 26.49 -5.57 -18.78
N SER A 357 27.31 -5.57 -19.84
CA SER A 357 26.83 -5.58 -21.23
C SER A 357 26.04 -6.84 -21.58
N HIS A 358 26.22 -7.92 -20.84
CA HIS A 358 25.50 -9.20 -21.02
C HIS A 358 24.25 -9.32 -20.11
N VAL A 359 23.98 -8.33 -19.27
CA VAL A 359 22.77 -8.29 -18.40
C VAL A 359 21.74 -7.42 -19.07
N VAL A 360 20.61 -8.01 -19.47
CA VAL A 360 19.51 -7.27 -20.10
C VAL A 360 18.85 -6.37 -19.08
N TYR A 361 18.73 -5.08 -19.42
CA TYR A 361 17.94 -4.13 -18.65
C TYR A 361 16.52 -4.02 -19.22
N HIS A 362 16.42 -3.63 -20.49
CA HIS A 362 15.14 -3.51 -21.18
C HIS A 362 15.35 -3.70 -22.67
N ASN A 363 14.39 -4.34 -23.36
CA ASN A 363 14.52 -4.68 -24.78
C ASN A 363 14.73 -3.46 -25.71
N LYS A 364 14.25 -2.28 -25.35
CA LYS A 364 14.41 -1.03 -26.10
C LYS A 364 15.51 -0.11 -25.55
N LEU A 365 15.87 -0.26 -24.28
CA LEU A 365 16.85 0.58 -23.60
C LEU A 365 18.20 -0.11 -23.40
N GLY A 366 18.32 -1.35 -23.85
CA GLY A 366 19.59 -2.07 -23.90
C GLY A 366 19.95 -2.83 -22.63
N SER A 367 21.25 -2.99 -22.42
CA SER A 367 21.85 -3.73 -21.30
C SER A 367 22.06 -2.86 -20.06
N GLN A 368 22.36 -3.50 -18.91
CA GLN A 368 22.80 -2.82 -17.71
C GLN A 368 24.11 -2.05 -17.92
N GLY A 369 24.97 -2.49 -18.83
CA GLY A 369 26.19 -1.77 -19.20
C GLY A 369 25.89 -0.43 -19.89
N GLU A 370 24.98 -0.42 -20.85
CA GLU A 370 24.53 0.79 -21.51
C GLU A 370 23.80 1.72 -20.53
N ARG A 371 22.94 1.16 -19.66
CA ARG A 371 22.26 1.90 -18.59
C ARG A 371 23.26 2.56 -17.63
N MET A 372 24.31 1.82 -17.23
CA MET A 372 25.38 2.36 -16.36
C MET A 372 26.01 3.60 -16.94
N LEU A 373 26.27 3.64 -18.24
CA LEU A 373 26.86 4.82 -18.90
C LEU A 373 25.91 6.01 -18.84
N ARG A 374 24.61 5.80 -19.00
CA ARG A 374 23.59 6.86 -18.86
C ARG A 374 23.48 7.37 -17.43
N VAL A 375 23.37 6.46 -16.45
CA VAL A 375 23.31 6.82 -15.03
C VAL A 375 24.58 7.57 -14.62
N LYS A 376 25.75 7.15 -15.09
CA LYS A 376 27.03 7.82 -14.85
C LYS A 376 27.03 9.27 -15.30
N ALA A 377 26.56 9.54 -16.52
CA ALA A 377 26.45 10.90 -17.07
C ALA A 377 25.45 11.77 -16.27
N ILE A 378 24.28 11.21 -15.95
CA ILE A 378 23.25 11.91 -15.16
C ILE A 378 23.75 12.17 -13.73
N ALA A 379 24.38 11.19 -13.08
CA ALA A 379 24.89 11.31 -11.71
C ALA A 379 25.94 12.42 -11.59
N ARG A 380 26.84 12.52 -12.56
CA ARG A 380 27.82 13.62 -12.62
C ARG A 380 27.12 14.98 -12.68
N ALA A 381 26.19 15.15 -13.61
CA ALA A 381 25.48 16.41 -13.80
C ALA A 381 24.61 16.78 -12.58
N VAL A 382 23.92 15.82 -11.99
CA VAL A 382 23.15 16.01 -10.75
C VAL A 382 24.06 16.40 -9.59
N ALA A 383 25.20 15.71 -9.42
CA ALA A 383 26.15 16.02 -8.35
C ALA A 383 26.64 17.47 -8.44
N GLU A 384 26.99 17.96 -9.63
CA GLU A 384 27.38 19.33 -9.86
C GLU A 384 26.28 20.33 -9.44
N LYS A 385 25.00 19.99 -9.71
CA LYS A 385 23.85 20.84 -9.36
C LYS A 385 23.55 20.89 -7.86
N ILE A 386 23.76 19.80 -7.15
CA ILE A 386 23.49 19.74 -5.70
C ILE A 386 24.71 19.99 -4.83
N GLY A 387 25.86 20.32 -5.43
CA GLY A 387 27.11 20.59 -4.71
C GLY A 387 27.79 19.34 -4.15
N ALA A 388 27.54 18.18 -4.75
CA ALA A 388 28.22 16.93 -4.42
C ALA A 388 29.52 16.75 -5.23
N ASP A 389 30.39 15.82 -4.78
CA ASP A 389 31.58 15.42 -5.52
C ASP A 389 31.19 14.67 -6.81
N ALA A 390 31.30 15.33 -7.95
CA ALA A 390 30.91 14.79 -9.24
C ALA A 390 31.76 13.59 -9.66
N VAL A 391 33.04 13.55 -9.32
CA VAL A 391 33.96 12.46 -9.65
C VAL A 391 33.58 11.21 -8.85
N LYS A 392 33.31 11.36 -7.56
CA LYS A 392 32.85 10.24 -6.72
C LYS A 392 31.46 9.74 -7.12
N ALA A 393 30.54 10.64 -7.49
CA ALA A 393 29.21 10.25 -7.99
C ALA A 393 29.30 9.45 -9.30
N GLU A 394 30.16 9.87 -10.20
CA GLU A 394 30.47 9.19 -11.45
C GLU A 394 31.08 7.79 -11.20
N ARG A 395 32.04 7.70 -10.29
CA ARG A 395 32.66 6.41 -9.88
C ARG A 395 31.64 5.47 -9.23
N ALA A 396 30.83 5.98 -8.33
CA ALA A 396 29.77 5.19 -7.69
C ALA A 396 28.74 4.66 -8.72
N ALA A 397 28.37 5.47 -9.70
CA ALA A 397 27.47 5.06 -10.79
C ALA A 397 28.08 3.94 -11.64
N GLU A 398 29.37 4.01 -11.93
CA GLU A 398 30.10 2.97 -12.68
C GLU A 398 30.06 1.61 -11.96
N LEU A 399 30.21 1.62 -10.64
CA LEU A 399 30.30 0.41 -9.82
C LEU A 399 28.94 -0.06 -9.28
N ALA A 400 27.91 0.78 -9.32
CA ALA A 400 26.63 0.58 -8.59
C ALA A 400 25.91 -0.74 -8.91
N LYS A 401 26.05 -1.26 -10.12
CA LYS A 401 25.38 -2.49 -10.57
C LYS A 401 26.37 -3.64 -10.80
N ALA A 402 27.67 -3.43 -10.54
CA ALA A 402 28.69 -4.45 -10.78
C ALA A 402 28.53 -5.70 -9.92
N ASP A 403 27.93 -5.58 -8.74
CA ASP A 403 27.62 -6.69 -7.84
C ASP A 403 26.58 -7.68 -8.39
N LEU A 404 25.79 -7.29 -9.40
CA LEU A 404 24.90 -8.19 -10.14
C LEU A 404 25.68 -9.33 -10.83
N ARG A 405 27.00 -9.17 -11.03
CA ARG A 405 27.90 -10.16 -11.63
C ARG A 405 28.68 -10.96 -10.60
N THR A 406 28.34 -10.85 -9.33
CA THR A 406 28.96 -11.62 -8.24
C THR A 406 28.20 -12.91 -7.99
N LEU A 407 28.89 -13.90 -7.41
CA LEU A 407 28.27 -15.18 -7.03
C LEU A 407 27.25 -14.96 -5.91
N MET A 408 27.57 -14.11 -4.94
CA MET A 408 26.70 -13.84 -3.81
C MET A 408 25.35 -13.24 -4.23
N VAL A 409 25.36 -12.23 -5.09
CA VAL A 409 24.12 -11.60 -5.58
C VAL A 409 23.38 -12.51 -6.57
N GLY A 410 24.10 -13.37 -7.29
CA GLY A 410 23.52 -14.41 -8.12
C GLY A 410 22.68 -15.40 -7.32
N GLU A 411 23.17 -15.80 -6.14
CA GLU A 411 22.45 -16.68 -5.21
C GLU A 411 21.38 -15.92 -4.40
N PHE A 412 21.70 -14.72 -3.94
CA PHE A 412 20.84 -13.87 -3.10
C PHE A 412 20.61 -12.51 -3.77
N PRO A 413 19.66 -12.41 -4.71
CA PRO A 413 19.38 -11.16 -5.42
C PRO A 413 18.98 -9.99 -4.50
N GLU A 414 18.46 -10.29 -3.32
CA GLU A 414 18.07 -9.30 -2.29
C GLU A 414 19.27 -8.53 -1.73
N LEU A 415 20.48 -9.08 -1.88
CA LEU A 415 21.72 -8.47 -1.39
C LEU A 415 22.36 -7.51 -2.42
N GLN A 416 21.73 -7.28 -3.58
CA GLN A 416 22.23 -6.29 -4.54
C GLN A 416 22.33 -4.90 -3.89
N GLY A 417 23.41 -4.22 -4.16
CA GLY A 417 23.78 -2.96 -3.52
C GLY A 417 24.47 -3.13 -2.18
N ILE A 418 23.94 -3.94 -1.28
CA ILE A 418 24.56 -4.26 0.02
C ILE A 418 25.92 -4.92 -0.21
N MET A 419 25.98 -5.95 -1.03
CA MET A 419 27.23 -6.63 -1.35
C MET A 419 28.15 -5.74 -2.16
N GLY A 420 27.64 -4.93 -3.06
CA GLY A 420 28.43 -3.93 -3.78
C GLY A 420 29.17 -2.98 -2.85
N GLU A 421 28.54 -2.54 -1.75
CA GLU A 421 29.18 -1.71 -0.72
C GLU A 421 30.34 -2.45 -0.03
N TYR A 422 30.13 -3.70 0.39
CA TYR A 422 31.20 -4.52 1.00
C TYR A 422 32.38 -4.74 0.06
N TYR A 423 32.11 -5.09 -1.20
CA TYR A 423 33.15 -5.32 -2.19
C TYR A 423 33.90 -4.04 -2.55
N ALA A 424 33.20 -2.90 -2.63
CA ALA A 424 33.84 -1.60 -2.86
C ALA A 424 34.80 -1.24 -1.74
N ARG A 425 34.41 -1.45 -0.49
CA ARG A 425 35.32 -1.25 0.66
C ARG A 425 36.53 -2.20 0.62
N HIS A 426 36.28 -3.47 0.29
CA HIS A 426 37.32 -4.45 0.11
C HIS A 426 38.34 -4.07 -0.97
N ASP A 427 37.83 -3.49 -2.06
CA ASP A 427 38.64 -3.03 -3.20
C ASP A 427 39.39 -1.71 -2.92
N GLY A 428 39.14 -1.06 -1.78
CA GLY A 428 39.77 0.19 -1.39
C GLY A 428 39.14 1.44 -2.00
N GLU A 429 37.91 1.37 -2.45
CA GLU A 429 37.16 2.54 -2.91
C GLU A 429 36.88 3.53 -1.76
N ALA A 430 36.67 4.81 -2.09
CA ALA A 430 36.32 5.81 -1.09
C ALA A 430 34.99 5.46 -0.39
N GLU A 431 34.90 5.74 0.91
CA GLU A 431 33.73 5.38 1.72
C GLU A 431 32.41 5.95 1.15
N GLU A 432 32.42 7.18 0.66
CA GLU A 432 31.26 7.81 0.04
C GLU A 432 30.81 7.07 -1.24
N VAL A 433 31.77 6.53 -2.01
CA VAL A 433 31.48 5.69 -3.19
C VAL A 433 30.87 4.36 -2.77
N ALA A 434 31.45 3.70 -1.78
CA ALA A 434 30.93 2.43 -1.26
C ALA A 434 29.50 2.58 -0.72
N GLN A 435 29.26 3.58 0.10
CA GLN A 435 27.92 3.88 0.64
C GLN A 435 26.90 4.21 -0.46
N ALA A 436 27.30 4.97 -1.47
CA ALA A 436 26.43 5.31 -2.58
C ALA A 436 25.95 4.07 -3.36
N ILE A 437 26.78 3.04 -3.48
CA ILE A 437 26.44 1.78 -4.16
C ILE A 437 25.25 1.10 -3.49
N SER A 438 25.20 1.02 -2.17
CA SER A 438 24.05 0.44 -1.47
C SER A 438 22.86 1.39 -1.41
N GLN A 439 23.12 2.67 -1.18
CA GLN A 439 22.09 3.66 -0.87
C GLN A 439 21.37 4.24 -2.10
N HIS A 440 21.86 4.01 -3.31
CA HIS A 440 21.17 4.52 -4.50
C HIS A 440 19.80 3.86 -4.74
N TYR A 441 19.54 2.72 -4.12
CA TYR A 441 18.21 2.10 -4.12
C TYR A 441 17.19 2.82 -3.23
N LEU A 442 17.66 3.64 -2.30
CA LEU A 442 16.80 4.37 -1.36
C LEU A 442 16.12 5.58 -2.02
N PRO A 443 14.90 5.94 -1.60
CA PRO A 443 13.98 5.12 -0.83
C PRO A 443 13.38 3.99 -1.68
N ARG A 444 13.18 2.81 -1.10
CA ARG A 444 12.66 1.63 -1.81
C ARG A 444 11.13 1.54 -1.76
N PHE A 445 10.51 2.17 -0.76
CA PHE A 445 9.07 2.20 -0.54
C PHE A 445 8.67 3.49 0.18
N ALA A 446 7.36 3.75 0.29
CA ALA A 446 6.85 4.90 1.03
C ALA A 446 7.28 4.81 2.52
N GLY A 447 7.86 5.90 3.04
CA GLY A 447 8.36 5.96 4.41
C GLY A 447 9.75 5.36 4.63
N ASP A 448 10.40 4.77 3.61
CA ASP A 448 11.79 4.30 3.72
C ASP A 448 12.75 5.48 3.97
N LYS A 449 13.90 5.20 4.56
CA LYS A 449 14.95 6.20 4.76
C LYS A 449 15.48 6.72 3.42
N LEU A 450 15.99 7.94 3.43
CA LEU A 450 16.66 8.55 2.28
C LEU A 450 18.16 8.22 2.29
N PRO A 451 18.85 8.36 1.14
CA PRO A 451 20.32 8.25 1.10
C PRO A 451 21.00 9.24 2.04
N ASP A 452 22.08 8.81 2.68
CA ASP A 452 22.91 9.68 3.49
C ASP A 452 23.98 10.35 2.61
N GLY A 453 24.29 11.60 2.90
CA GLY A 453 25.33 12.33 2.18
C GLY A 453 24.98 12.71 0.73
N PRO A 454 25.78 13.62 0.16
CA PRO A 454 25.48 14.19 -1.15
C PRO A 454 25.79 13.25 -2.32
N VAL A 455 26.84 12.43 -2.25
CA VAL A 455 27.20 11.50 -3.34
C VAL A 455 26.14 10.43 -3.53
N ALA A 456 25.71 9.78 -2.45
CA ALA A 456 24.65 8.78 -2.47
C ALA A 456 23.30 9.38 -2.95
N THR A 457 23.01 10.61 -2.54
CA THR A 457 21.80 11.34 -2.97
C THR A 457 21.83 11.63 -4.48
N ALA A 458 22.96 12.09 -4.99
CA ALA A 458 23.14 12.37 -6.43
C ALA A 458 22.94 11.09 -7.26
N LEU A 459 23.53 9.99 -6.85
CA LEU A 459 23.38 8.70 -7.55
C LEU A 459 21.95 8.15 -7.44
N ALA A 460 21.31 8.26 -6.30
CA ALA A 460 19.93 7.82 -6.11
C ALA A 460 18.94 8.61 -6.99
N ILE A 461 19.13 9.91 -7.11
CA ILE A 461 18.35 10.76 -8.03
C ILE A 461 18.61 10.35 -9.48
N ALA A 462 19.88 10.16 -9.85
CA ALA A 462 20.26 9.79 -11.21
C ALA A 462 19.69 8.45 -11.66
N ASP A 463 19.78 7.43 -10.80
CA ASP A 463 19.25 6.09 -11.07
C ASP A 463 17.73 6.11 -11.30
N LYS A 464 17.00 6.89 -10.51
CA LYS A 464 15.56 7.04 -10.64
C LYS A 464 15.15 7.88 -11.86
N LEU A 465 15.89 8.96 -12.13
CA LEU A 465 15.65 9.79 -13.31
C LEU A 465 15.92 9.06 -14.62
N GLU A 466 16.96 8.25 -14.67
CA GLU A 466 17.26 7.43 -15.85
C GLU A 466 16.09 6.48 -16.17
N THR A 467 15.59 5.78 -15.14
CA THR A 467 14.45 4.88 -15.33
C THR A 467 13.19 5.65 -15.76
N LEU A 468 12.88 6.78 -15.11
CA LEU A 468 11.72 7.61 -15.45
C LEU A 468 11.81 8.16 -16.87
N ALA A 469 12.92 8.79 -17.22
CA ALA A 469 13.09 9.39 -18.54
C ALA A 469 13.15 8.35 -19.65
N GLY A 470 13.84 7.23 -19.44
CA GLY A 470 13.90 6.14 -20.40
C GLY A 470 12.54 5.54 -20.69
N MET A 471 11.77 5.21 -19.64
CA MET A 471 10.43 4.62 -19.80
C MET A 471 9.43 5.59 -20.42
N PHE A 472 9.42 6.86 -20.01
CA PHE A 472 8.59 7.89 -20.64
C PHE A 472 8.99 8.13 -22.09
N GLY A 473 10.29 8.15 -22.38
CA GLY A 473 10.82 8.36 -23.72
C GLY A 473 10.46 7.25 -24.73
N ILE A 474 10.21 6.04 -24.26
CA ILE A 474 9.71 4.93 -25.10
C ILE A 474 8.19 4.75 -25.02
N GLY A 475 7.47 5.68 -24.37
CA GLY A 475 6.01 5.66 -24.27
C GLY A 475 5.43 4.68 -23.24
N GLN A 476 6.24 4.14 -22.32
CA GLN A 476 5.79 3.21 -21.29
C GLN A 476 5.48 3.95 -19.97
N MET A 477 4.38 4.69 -19.98
CA MET A 477 3.89 5.42 -18.80
C MET A 477 2.93 4.56 -17.97
N PRO A 478 2.84 4.79 -16.63
CA PRO A 478 1.86 4.13 -15.80
C PRO A 478 0.42 4.45 -16.22
N THR A 479 -0.45 3.45 -16.22
CA THR A 479 -1.88 3.61 -16.58
C THR A 479 -2.76 2.95 -15.50
N GLY A 480 -3.72 3.70 -14.93
CA GLY A 480 -4.58 3.19 -13.87
C GLY A 480 -3.77 2.55 -12.73
N ASP A 481 -4.06 1.32 -12.38
CA ASP A 481 -3.32 0.58 -11.33
C ASP A 481 -2.04 -0.11 -11.84
N LYS A 482 -1.78 -0.07 -13.15
CA LYS A 482 -0.63 -0.74 -13.77
C LYS A 482 0.61 0.16 -13.74
N ASP A 483 1.63 -0.30 -13.04
CA ASP A 483 2.95 0.34 -12.96
C ASP A 483 4.06 -0.71 -12.85
N PRO A 484 4.34 -1.46 -13.93
CA PRO A 484 5.25 -2.60 -13.90
C PRO A 484 6.71 -2.21 -13.60
N PHE A 485 7.08 -0.96 -13.85
CA PHE A 485 8.42 -0.44 -13.62
C PHE A 485 8.55 0.41 -12.36
N ALA A 486 7.49 0.45 -11.53
CA ALA A 486 7.44 1.22 -10.28
C ALA A 486 7.77 2.71 -10.45
N LEU A 487 7.35 3.32 -11.57
CA LEU A 487 7.67 4.71 -11.92
C LEU A 487 7.08 5.70 -10.90
N ARG A 488 5.90 5.40 -10.33
CA ARG A 488 5.32 6.23 -9.25
C ARG A 488 6.22 6.27 -8.03
N ARG A 489 6.81 5.14 -7.67
CA ARG A 489 7.76 5.02 -6.56
C ARG A 489 9.06 5.76 -6.83
N HIS A 490 9.59 5.67 -8.05
CA HIS A 490 10.78 6.41 -8.46
C HIS A 490 10.55 7.91 -8.40
N ALA A 491 9.44 8.41 -8.93
CA ALA A 491 9.08 9.82 -8.87
C ALA A 491 8.92 10.31 -7.42
N LEU A 492 8.23 9.54 -6.57
CA LEU A 492 8.08 9.86 -5.14
C LEU A 492 9.45 9.91 -4.44
N GLY A 493 10.36 9.00 -4.77
CA GLY A 493 11.72 9.01 -4.23
C GLY A 493 12.49 10.28 -4.57
N VAL A 494 12.43 10.73 -5.81
CA VAL A 494 13.05 12.01 -6.24
C VAL A 494 12.41 13.19 -5.51
N LEU A 495 11.08 13.26 -5.45
CA LEU A 495 10.36 14.32 -4.74
C LEU A 495 10.76 14.39 -3.26
N ARG A 496 10.81 13.26 -2.58
CA ARG A 496 11.21 13.21 -1.18
C ARG A 496 12.64 13.70 -0.97
N MET A 497 13.58 13.31 -1.83
CA MET A 497 14.97 13.78 -1.73
C MET A 497 15.06 15.29 -1.94
N LEU A 498 14.35 15.85 -2.93
CA LEU A 498 14.34 17.30 -3.17
C LEU A 498 13.77 18.06 -1.97
N ILE A 499 12.67 17.60 -1.41
CA ILE A 499 11.93 18.28 -0.34
C ILE A 499 12.60 18.07 1.02
N GLU A 500 12.80 16.81 1.44
CA GLU A 500 13.26 16.50 2.80
C GLU A 500 14.74 16.86 3.01
N LYS A 501 15.54 16.84 1.95
CA LYS A 501 16.94 17.29 1.99
C LYS A 501 17.11 18.75 1.61
N ASN A 502 16.03 19.45 1.32
CA ASN A 502 16.02 20.87 0.95
C ASN A 502 17.01 21.19 -0.21
N LEU A 503 16.95 20.40 -1.29
CA LEU A 503 17.82 20.57 -2.44
C LEU A 503 17.30 21.71 -3.34
N THR A 504 18.16 22.66 -3.65
CA THR A 504 17.80 23.86 -4.41
C THR A 504 17.75 23.66 -5.93
N VAL A 505 18.19 22.49 -6.41
CA VAL A 505 18.09 22.15 -7.85
C VAL A 505 16.62 22.07 -8.26
N LYS A 506 16.32 22.63 -9.41
CA LYS A 506 14.95 22.67 -9.93
C LYS A 506 14.59 21.38 -10.67
N LEU A 507 13.31 21.02 -10.61
CA LEU A 507 12.81 19.81 -11.28
C LEU A 507 13.02 19.84 -12.79
N ASP A 508 12.77 20.97 -13.45
CA ASP A 508 12.97 21.12 -14.87
C ASP A 508 14.44 20.96 -15.30
N GLU A 509 15.39 21.41 -14.47
CA GLU A 509 16.82 21.17 -14.68
C GLU A 509 17.15 19.67 -14.61
N LEU A 510 16.60 18.95 -13.62
CA LEU A 510 16.79 17.50 -13.48
C LEU A 510 16.19 16.71 -14.65
N VAL A 511 15.00 17.06 -15.07
CA VAL A 511 14.32 16.44 -16.21
C VAL A 511 15.10 16.68 -17.50
N ALA A 512 15.59 17.92 -17.70
CA ALA A 512 16.42 18.27 -18.86
C ALA A 512 17.74 17.49 -18.90
N ILE A 513 18.43 17.32 -17.76
CA ILE A 513 19.64 16.50 -17.63
C ILE A 513 19.36 15.06 -18.06
N ALA A 514 18.26 14.47 -17.57
CA ALA A 514 17.91 13.09 -17.89
C ALA A 514 17.63 12.90 -19.38
N PHE A 515 16.80 13.74 -19.99
CA PHE A 515 16.46 13.61 -21.42
C PHE A 515 17.63 13.99 -22.35
N ALA A 516 18.54 14.86 -21.94
CA ALA A 516 19.76 15.11 -22.70
C ALA A 516 20.61 13.85 -22.90
N VAL A 517 20.56 12.93 -21.95
CA VAL A 517 21.24 11.63 -21.99
C VAL A 517 20.37 10.57 -22.68
N GLU A 518 19.09 10.46 -22.28
CA GLU A 518 18.20 9.39 -22.77
C GLU A 518 17.89 9.51 -24.26
N THR A 519 17.75 10.71 -24.81
CA THR A 519 17.49 10.93 -26.24
C THR A 519 18.65 10.55 -27.16
N THR A 520 19.81 10.22 -26.61
CA THR A 520 20.92 9.61 -27.36
C THR A 520 20.65 8.15 -27.74
N VAL A 521 19.67 7.50 -27.08
CA VAL A 521 19.27 6.12 -27.38
C VAL A 521 18.28 6.12 -28.53
N GLU A 522 18.51 5.25 -29.52
CA GLU A 522 17.62 5.12 -30.67
C GLU A 522 16.19 4.73 -30.23
N GLY A 523 15.21 5.45 -30.74
CA GLY A 523 13.79 5.21 -30.42
C GLY A 523 13.29 5.86 -29.12
N VAL A 524 14.14 6.57 -28.42
CA VAL A 524 13.76 7.40 -27.24
C VAL A 524 13.46 8.81 -27.69
N THR A 525 12.27 9.31 -27.35
CA THR A 525 11.84 10.68 -27.65
C THR A 525 11.86 11.53 -26.39
N ASP A 526 11.98 12.85 -26.56
CA ASP A 526 11.86 13.78 -25.44
C ASP A 526 10.42 13.84 -24.93
N ALA A 527 10.20 13.34 -23.72
CA ALA A 527 8.94 13.35 -23.02
C ALA A 527 8.99 14.21 -21.74
N SER A 528 9.83 15.24 -21.73
CA SER A 528 10.08 16.13 -20.59
C SER A 528 8.79 16.72 -20.03
N GLU A 529 7.89 17.17 -20.89
CA GLU A 529 6.61 17.76 -20.47
C GLU A 529 5.74 16.70 -19.73
N ALA A 530 5.59 15.53 -20.32
CA ALA A 530 4.81 14.43 -19.73
C ALA A 530 5.39 13.98 -18.38
N LEU A 531 6.71 13.86 -18.28
CA LEU A 531 7.38 13.50 -17.03
C LEU A 531 7.23 14.58 -15.97
N THR A 532 7.35 15.84 -16.34
CA THR A 532 7.13 16.98 -15.42
C THR A 532 5.70 16.96 -14.87
N HIS A 533 4.69 16.79 -15.73
CA HIS A 533 3.30 16.64 -15.30
C HIS A 533 3.13 15.46 -14.34
N PHE A 534 3.76 14.34 -14.63
CA PHE A 534 3.70 13.16 -13.77
C PHE A 534 4.29 13.42 -12.37
N PHE A 535 5.40 14.17 -12.28
CA PHE A 535 5.95 14.60 -10.99
C PHE A 535 4.97 15.48 -10.21
N PHE A 536 4.35 16.46 -10.86
CA PHE A 536 3.36 17.33 -10.21
C PHE A 536 2.12 16.54 -9.74
N ASP A 537 1.68 15.55 -10.50
CA ASP A 537 0.58 14.67 -10.06
C ASP A 537 0.96 13.86 -8.82
N ARG A 538 2.19 13.36 -8.74
CA ARG A 538 2.68 12.65 -7.55
C ARG A 538 2.87 13.59 -6.37
N LEU A 539 3.36 14.79 -6.60
CA LEU A 539 3.49 15.83 -5.58
C LEU A 539 2.12 16.22 -4.99
N ARG A 540 1.10 16.33 -5.84
CA ARG A 540 -0.28 16.59 -5.40
C ARG A 540 -0.77 15.50 -4.42
N VAL A 541 -0.59 14.24 -4.76
CA VAL A 541 -0.96 13.12 -3.89
C VAL A 541 -0.18 13.17 -2.57
N MET A 542 1.14 13.36 -2.64
CA MET A 542 2.03 13.43 -1.48
C MET A 542 1.62 14.55 -0.51
N MET A 543 1.28 15.73 -1.02
CA MET A 543 0.90 16.87 -0.18
C MET A 543 -0.50 16.69 0.44
N ARG A 544 -1.42 16.03 -0.27
CA ARG A 544 -2.72 15.68 0.30
C ARG A 544 -2.61 14.64 1.42
N GLU A 545 -1.75 13.66 1.25
CA GLU A 545 -1.44 12.67 2.31
C GLU A 545 -0.75 13.32 3.52
N ALA A 546 -0.02 14.41 3.32
CA ALA A 546 0.54 15.21 4.39
C ALA A 546 -0.50 16.06 5.16
N GLY A 547 -1.78 16.03 4.76
CA GLY A 547 -2.91 16.64 5.46
C GLY A 547 -3.41 17.96 4.90
N TYR A 548 -2.85 18.44 3.77
CA TYR A 548 -3.35 19.65 3.11
C TYR A 548 -4.62 19.35 2.28
N SER A 549 -5.53 20.33 2.23
CA SER A 549 -6.74 20.22 1.43
C SER A 549 -6.44 20.25 -0.08
N ALA A 550 -7.37 19.75 -0.89
CA ALA A 550 -7.24 19.78 -2.35
C ALA A 550 -7.09 21.22 -2.87
N GLN A 551 -7.82 22.17 -2.29
CA GLN A 551 -7.80 23.57 -2.69
C GLN A 551 -6.43 24.23 -2.40
N GLU A 552 -5.87 24.00 -1.21
CA GLU A 552 -4.54 24.53 -0.85
C GLU A 552 -3.46 24.00 -1.78
N VAL A 553 -3.47 22.66 -2.01
CA VAL A 553 -2.51 22.00 -2.90
C VAL A 553 -2.64 22.52 -4.33
N ASP A 554 -3.85 22.62 -4.87
CA ASP A 554 -4.09 23.11 -6.21
C ASP A 554 -3.71 24.59 -6.37
N ALA A 555 -3.92 25.42 -5.34
CA ALA A 555 -3.52 26.83 -5.36
C ALA A 555 -2.00 27.00 -5.44
N VAL A 556 -1.24 26.22 -4.69
CA VAL A 556 0.24 26.28 -4.71
C VAL A 556 0.80 25.69 -6.00
N LEU A 557 0.33 24.50 -6.40
CA LEU A 557 0.85 23.80 -7.58
C LEU A 557 0.46 24.48 -8.91
N ALA A 558 -0.60 25.28 -8.93
CA ALA A 558 -0.97 26.07 -10.11
C ALA A 558 0.12 27.06 -10.55
N LYS A 559 1.06 27.39 -9.67
CA LYS A 559 2.20 28.25 -10.02
C LYS A 559 3.25 27.54 -10.88
N HIS A 560 3.18 26.20 -10.98
CA HIS A 560 4.16 25.37 -11.70
C HIS A 560 5.62 25.68 -11.32
N ASP A 561 5.84 26.03 -10.04
CA ASP A 561 7.18 26.32 -9.54
C ASP A 561 7.98 25.02 -9.45
N THR A 562 9.10 24.96 -10.12
CA THR A 562 9.99 23.80 -10.20
C THR A 562 11.00 23.72 -9.05
N ASP A 563 11.08 24.73 -8.18
CA ASP A 563 11.79 24.66 -6.89
C ASP A 563 10.93 23.94 -5.85
N LEU A 564 10.92 22.64 -5.94
CA LEU A 564 10.01 21.79 -5.15
C LEU A 564 10.37 21.76 -3.65
N ALA A 565 11.60 22.09 -3.28
CA ALA A 565 12.01 22.19 -1.88
C ALA A 565 11.20 23.26 -1.11
N GLN A 566 10.67 24.25 -1.80
CA GLN A 566 9.87 25.32 -1.21
C GLN A 566 8.37 24.95 -1.06
N THR A 567 7.91 23.90 -1.71
CA THR A 567 6.48 23.54 -1.76
C THR A 567 5.85 23.37 -0.37
N PRO A 568 6.44 22.63 0.59
CA PRO A 568 5.86 22.50 1.93
C PRO A 568 5.75 23.83 2.68
N LYS A 569 6.74 24.72 2.53
CA LYS A 569 6.72 26.05 3.16
C LYS A 569 5.62 26.93 2.58
N LYS A 570 5.40 26.87 1.28
CA LYS A 570 4.32 27.60 0.59
C LYS A 570 2.96 27.07 1.02
N LEU A 571 2.80 25.76 1.12
CA LEU A 571 1.56 25.13 1.61
C LEU A 571 1.26 25.48 3.06
N ALA A 572 2.26 25.45 3.95
CA ALA A 572 2.10 25.85 5.33
C ALA A 572 1.67 27.33 5.44
N ALA A 573 2.25 28.22 4.63
CA ALA A 573 1.89 29.62 4.56
C ALA A 573 0.43 29.81 4.08
N VAL A 574 0.02 29.11 3.05
CA VAL A 574 -1.36 29.14 2.53
C VAL A 574 -2.34 28.60 3.59
N HIS A 575 -1.99 27.51 4.26
CA HIS A 575 -2.82 26.93 5.33
C HIS A 575 -3.08 27.95 6.45
N LYS A 576 -2.05 28.66 6.92
CA LYS A 576 -2.19 29.74 7.90
C LYS A 576 -2.99 30.92 7.37
N PHE A 577 -2.75 31.31 6.12
CA PHE A 577 -3.50 32.40 5.48
C PHE A 577 -5.00 32.09 5.45
N MET A 578 -5.39 30.86 5.15
CA MET A 578 -6.79 30.43 5.13
C MET A 578 -7.50 30.55 6.51
N GLN A 579 -6.74 30.61 7.59
CA GLN A 579 -7.28 30.78 8.94
C GLN A 579 -7.53 32.28 9.29
N LEU A 580 -7.05 33.21 8.46
CA LEU A 580 -7.24 34.64 8.68
C LEU A 580 -8.67 35.04 8.29
N PRO A 581 -9.31 36.00 9.05
CA PRO A 581 -10.67 36.46 8.74
C PRO A 581 -10.79 37.09 7.34
N GLU A 582 -9.72 37.70 6.84
CA GLU A 582 -9.67 38.39 5.55
C GLU A 582 -9.50 37.46 4.35
N SER A 583 -9.09 36.22 4.58
CA SER A 583 -8.70 35.28 3.52
C SER A 583 -9.82 35.00 2.53
N ALA A 584 -11.04 34.78 3.01
CA ALA A 584 -12.20 34.49 2.13
C ALA A 584 -12.53 35.66 1.21
N SER A 585 -12.51 36.89 1.73
CA SER A 585 -12.75 38.10 0.93
C SER A 585 -11.66 38.33 -0.12
N LEU A 586 -10.41 38.19 0.27
CA LEU A 586 -9.25 38.31 -0.62
C LEU A 586 -9.25 37.23 -1.71
N ALA A 587 -9.59 36.00 -1.40
CA ALA A 587 -9.68 34.91 -2.37
C ALA A 587 -10.83 35.16 -3.39
N ALA A 588 -12.00 35.60 -2.89
CA ALA A 588 -13.14 35.97 -3.76
C ALA A 588 -12.80 37.15 -4.67
N ALA A 589 -12.16 38.19 -4.13
CA ALA A 589 -11.69 39.33 -4.90
C ALA A 589 -10.68 38.90 -5.97
N ASN A 590 -9.72 38.05 -5.62
CA ASN A 590 -8.74 37.51 -6.56
C ASN A 590 -9.39 36.73 -7.70
N LYS A 591 -10.42 35.91 -7.41
CA LYS A 591 -11.21 35.21 -8.44
C LYS A 591 -11.92 36.17 -9.38
N ARG A 592 -12.47 37.26 -8.83
CA ARG A 592 -13.09 38.33 -9.63
C ARG A 592 -12.07 39.02 -10.53
N ILE A 593 -10.90 39.38 -10.00
CA ILE A 593 -9.80 39.98 -10.75
C ILE A 593 -9.35 39.05 -11.88
N ALA A 594 -9.12 37.78 -11.58
CA ALA A 594 -8.74 36.76 -12.56
C ALA A 594 -9.73 36.69 -13.74
N ASN A 595 -11.04 36.71 -13.45
CA ASN A 595 -12.08 36.70 -14.46
C ASN A 595 -12.10 37.98 -15.32
N ILE A 596 -11.87 39.16 -14.72
CA ILE A 596 -11.80 40.41 -15.42
C ILE A 596 -10.59 40.41 -16.37
N LEU A 597 -9.41 40.06 -15.86
CA LEU A 597 -8.18 40.00 -16.64
C LEU A 597 -8.26 38.98 -17.78
N LYS A 598 -8.91 37.83 -17.56
CA LYS A 598 -9.11 36.84 -18.61
C LYS A 598 -9.99 37.32 -19.73
N LYS A 599 -11.06 38.08 -19.43
CA LYS A 599 -11.92 38.70 -20.45
C LYS A 599 -11.25 39.84 -21.21
N SER A 600 -10.19 40.39 -20.65
CA SER A 600 -9.39 41.50 -21.23
C SER A 600 -7.99 41.06 -21.65
N ALA A 601 -7.79 39.74 -21.92
CA ALA A 601 -6.48 39.18 -22.23
C ALA A 601 -5.81 39.82 -23.48
N ASP A 602 -6.61 40.24 -24.46
CA ASP A 602 -6.14 40.85 -25.70
C ASP A 602 -5.82 42.35 -25.55
N VAL A 603 -6.08 42.92 -24.36
CA VAL A 603 -5.85 44.37 -24.10
C VAL A 603 -4.47 44.59 -23.53
N GLN A 604 -3.64 45.35 -24.25
CA GLN A 604 -2.35 45.79 -23.74
C GLN A 604 -2.53 46.92 -22.73
N THR A 605 -2.06 46.71 -21.52
CA THR A 605 -2.03 47.71 -20.44
C THR A 605 -0.59 48.21 -20.24
N GLY A 606 -0.44 49.50 -20.05
CA GLY A 606 0.84 50.11 -19.60
C GLY A 606 1.03 49.97 -18.07
N GLU A 607 1.96 50.76 -17.54
CA GLU A 607 2.05 51.00 -16.10
C GLU A 607 0.87 51.85 -15.62
N VAL A 608 0.59 51.82 -14.32
CA VAL A 608 -0.47 52.66 -13.72
C VAL A 608 -0.03 54.11 -13.77
N ASP A 609 -0.88 54.97 -14.36
CA ASP A 609 -0.68 56.42 -14.41
C ASP A 609 -1.48 57.09 -13.27
N ASP A 610 -0.76 57.70 -12.34
CA ASP A 610 -1.34 58.37 -11.17
C ASP A 610 -2.34 59.48 -11.53
N ALA A 611 -2.09 60.17 -12.67
CA ALA A 611 -2.97 61.26 -13.14
C ALA A 611 -4.35 60.75 -13.61
N LEU A 612 -4.48 59.45 -13.88
CA LEU A 612 -5.71 58.80 -14.32
C LEU A 612 -6.45 58.07 -13.15
N LEU A 613 -5.99 58.21 -11.91
CA LEU A 613 -6.67 57.74 -10.71
C LEU A 613 -7.72 58.80 -10.31
N VAL A 614 -8.96 58.63 -10.74
CA VAL A 614 -10.04 59.60 -10.54
C VAL A 614 -10.79 59.35 -9.25
N GLU A 615 -11.20 58.12 -9.01
CA GLU A 615 -11.98 57.74 -7.85
C GLU A 615 -11.10 57.62 -6.60
N GLU A 616 -11.64 57.99 -5.43
CA GLU A 616 -10.92 57.91 -4.16
C GLU A 616 -10.51 56.48 -3.80
N ALA A 617 -11.35 55.49 -4.13
CA ALA A 617 -11.06 54.06 -3.95
C ALA A 617 -9.91 53.57 -4.83
N GLU A 618 -9.72 54.12 -6.06
CA GLU A 618 -8.58 53.83 -6.92
C GLU A 618 -7.26 54.32 -6.31
N LYS A 619 -7.26 55.55 -5.83
CA LYS A 619 -6.10 56.19 -5.19
C LYS A 619 -5.67 55.44 -3.96
N LYS A 620 -6.66 55.13 -3.07
CA LYS A 620 -6.39 54.38 -1.84
C LYS A 620 -5.84 52.99 -2.10
N LEU A 621 -6.39 52.26 -3.05
CA LEU A 621 -5.87 50.93 -3.44
C LEU A 621 -4.43 51.06 -3.98
N TYR A 622 -4.16 52.05 -4.83
CA TYR A 622 -2.85 52.28 -5.39
C TYR A 622 -1.81 52.62 -4.33
N ASP A 623 -2.13 53.48 -3.38
CA ASP A 623 -1.24 53.87 -2.28
C ASP A 623 -0.93 52.68 -1.37
N VAL A 624 -1.96 51.94 -0.91
CA VAL A 624 -1.76 50.78 -0.03
C VAL A 624 -0.99 49.67 -0.75
N LEU A 625 -1.24 49.47 -2.04
CA LEU A 625 -0.48 48.51 -2.85
C LEU A 625 0.98 48.91 -2.96
N GLY A 626 1.27 50.21 -3.17
CA GLY A 626 2.61 50.79 -3.24
C GLY A 626 3.40 50.60 -1.94
N ASP A 627 2.74 50.74 -0.78
CA ASP A 627 3.37 50.58 0.53
C ASP A 627 3.69 49.10 0.85
N HIS A 628 2.82 48.17 0.46
CA HIS A 628 2.93 46.77 0.84
C HIS A 628 3.71 45.92 -0.18
N GLU A 629 3.75 46.26 -1.46
CA GLU A 629 4.41 45.49 -2.49
C GLU A 629 5.93 45.30 -2.25
N PRO A 630 6.73 46.33 -1.87
CA PRO A 630 8.14 46.15 -1.56
C PRO A 630 8.37 45.21 -0.36
N ILE A 631 7.51 45.27 0.65
CA ILE A 631 7.59 44.44 1.87
C ILE A 631 7.29 43.00 1.48
N ALA A 632 6.23 42.78 0.72
CA ALA A 632 5.85 41.44 0.26
C ALA A 632 6.96 40.82 -0.63
N LYS A 633 7.59 41.63 -1.49
CA LYS A 633 8.72 41.18 -2.30
C LYS A 633 9.90 40.74 -1.44
N LEU A 634 10.24 41.51 -0.42
CA LEU A 634 11.34 41.17 0.50
C LEU A 634 11.09 39.86 1.23
N PHE A 635 9.89 39.64 1.77
CA PHE A 635 9.50 38.37 2.40
C PHE A 635 9.59 37.18 1.42
N PHE A 636 9.09 37.37 0.21
CA PHE A 636 9.14 36.32 -0.80
C PHE A 636 10.57 35.92 -1.16
N GLU A 637 11.46 36.90 -1.37
CA GLU A 637 12.88 36.69 -1.72
C GLU A 637 13.63 35.96 -0.57
N LYS A 638 13.23 36.19 0.69
CA LYS A 638 13.77 35.48 1.85
C LYS A 638 13.15 34.10 2.07
N GLY A 639 12.15 33.69 1.30
CA GLY A 639 11.40 32.45 1.51
C GLY A 639 10.49 32.47 2.72
N GLU A 640 10.16 33.66 3.23
CA GLU A 640 9.25 33.91 4.36
C GLU A 640 7.81 34.06 3.87
N TYR A 641 7.25 32.99 3.31
CA TYR A 641 5.95 33.02 2.61
C TYR A 641 4.76 33.38 3.49
N GLU A 642 4.80 33.03 4.80
CA GLU A 642 3.78 33.45 5.76
C GLU A 642 3.75 34.98 5.91
N GLY A 643 4.92 35.59 6.09
CA GLY A 643 5.07 37.05 6.15
C GLY A 643 4.56 37.71 4.89
N MET A 644 4.90 37.12 3.71
CA MET A 644 4.43 37.64 2.42
C MET A 644 2.90 37.61 2.32
N LEU A 645 2.24 36.50 2.66
CA LEU A 645 0.78 36.40 2.63
C LEU A 645 0.10 37.30 3.67
N ALA A 646 0.72 37.51 4.83
CA ALA A 646 0.21 38.42 5.86
C ALA A 646 0.20 39.88 5.37
N THR A 647 1.11 40.28 4.48
CA THR A 647 1.11 41.64 3.91
C THR A 647 -0.08 41.92 2.99
N LEU A 648 -0.85 40.89 2.61
CA LEU A 648 -2.07 41.06 1.82
C LEU A 648 -3.28 41.45 2.67
N THR A 649 -3.24 41.23 3.98
CA THR A 649 -4.38 41.50 4.89
C THR A 649 -4.86 42.97 4.83
N PRO A 650 -3.96 43.97 4.85
CA PRO A 650 -4.38 45.38 4.75
C PRO A 650 -5.00 45.77 3.40
N LEU A 651 -4.83 44.94 2.38
CA LEU A 651 -5.43 45.17 1.05
C LEU A 651 -6.92 44.83 1.02
N LYS A 652 -7.45 44.08 2.00
CA LYS A 652 -8.86 43.66 1.96
C LYS A 652 -9.82 44.82 1.83
N ASP A 653 -9.79 45.81 2.71
CA ASP A 653 -10.73 46.91 2.71
C ASP A 653 -10.57 47.83 1.47
N PRO A 654 -9.35 48.20 1.05
CA PRO A 654 -9.16 48.94 -0.23
C PRO A 654 -9.65 48.19 -1.46
N VAL A 655 -9.49 46.85 -1.51
CA VAL A 655 -9.98 46.03 -2.64
C VAL A 655 -11.50 45.94 -2.62
N ASP A 656 -12.11 45.76 -1.47
CA ASP A 656 -13.59 45.71 -1.30
C ASP A 656 -14.19 47.07 -1.73
N ALA A 657 -13.60 48.22 -1.28
CA ALA A 657 -14.03 49.56 -1.67
C ALA A 657 -13.85 49.82 -3.17
N PHE A 658 -12.73 49.38 -3.75
CA PHE A 658 -12.52 49.51 -5.20
C PHE A 658 -13.62 48.80 -5.99
N PHE A 659 -14.00 47.58 -5.61
CA PHE A 659 -15.04 46.87 -6.34
C PHE A 659 -16.47 47.35 -6.04
N ALA A 660 -16.68 48.09 -4.95
CA ALA A 660 -17.95 48.73 -4.66
C ALA A 660 -18.15 50.02 -5.43
N ASP A 661 -17.09 50.84 -5.55
CA ASP A 661 -17.20 52.21 -6.00
C ASP A 661 -16.68 52.45 -7.42
N VAL A 662 -15.83 51.56 -7.95
CA VAL A 662 -15.15 51.76 -9.24
C VAL A 662 -15.71 50.84 -10.34
N MET A 663 -16.16 51.46 -11.44
CA MET A 663 -16.54 50.70 -12.63
C MET A 663 -15.32 50.43 -13.52
N VAL A 664 -14.81 49.20 -13.45
CA VAL A 664 -13.60 48.79 -14.20
C VAL A 664 -13.78 48.96 -15.71
N ASN A 665 -14.93 48.56 -16.26
CA ASN A 665 -15.27 48.72 -17.67
C ASN A 665 -15.85 50.11 -17.95
N SER A 666 -15.06 51.14 -17.70
CA SER A 666 -15.42 52.52 -18.05
C SER A 666 -15.55 52.71 -19.58
N GLU A 667 -16.47 53.60 -19.99
CA GLU A 667 -16.57 54.03 -21.38
C GLU A 667 -15.32 54.82 -21.84
N ASP A 668 -14.66 55.51 -20.91
CA ASP A 668 -13.36 56.13 -21.16
C ASP A 668 -12.27 55.06 -21.24
N GLU A 669 -11.71 54.92 -22.41
CA GLU A 669 -10.68 53.92 -22.72
C GLU A 669 -9.41 54.08 -21.84
N LYS A 670 -8.98 55.33 -21.60
CA LYS A 670 -7.80 55.60 -20.77
C LYS A 670 -8.01 55.18 -19.34
N LEU A 671 -9.18 55.51 -18.76
CA LEU A 671 -9.52 55.10 -17.41
C LEU A 671 -9.66 53.57 -17.31
N ARG A 672 -10.28 52.92 -18.29
CA ARG A 672 -10.41 51.46 -18.36
C ARG A 672 -9.05 50.78 -18.36
N LEU A 673 -8.13 51.24 -19.23
CA LEU A 673 -6.79 50.69 -19.34
C LEU A 673 -5.99 50.88 -18.04
N ASN A 674 -6.10 52.05 -17.41
CA ASN A 674 -5.44 52.31 -16.12
C ASN A 674 -5.97 51.44 -14.97
N ARG A 675 -7.29 51.23 -14.93
CA ARG A 675 -7.95 50.31 -13.94
C ARG A 675 -7.55 48.87 -14.15
N LEU A 676 -7.44 48.43 -15.40
CA LEU A 676 -6.92 47.10 -15.72
C LEU A 676 -5.44 46.93 -15.34
N ALA A 677 -4.61 47.99 -15.53
CA ALA A 677 -3.21 48.01 -15.12
C ALA A 677 -3.07 47.86 -13.58
N LEU A 678 -3.90 48.60 -12.83
CA LEU A 678 -3.96 48.50 -11.35
C LEU A 678 -4.35 47.11 -10.88
N LEU A 679 -5.39 46.54 -11.47
CA LEU A 679 -5.83 45.16 -11.16
C LEU A 679 -4.77 44.12 -11.52
N LYS A 680 -4.06 44.29 -12.63
CA LYS A 680 -2.99 43.40 -13.05
C LYS A 680 -1.80 43.42 -12.05
N ARG A 681 -1.46 44.61 -11.55
CA ARG A 681 -0.43 44.79 -10.51
C ARG A 681 -0.85 44.13 -9.20
N LEU A 682 -2.10 44.32 -8.76
CA LEU A 682 -2.66 43.68 -7.59
C LEU A 682 -2.69 42.14 -7.73
N TYR A 683 -3.12 41.63 -8.88
CA TYR A 683 -3.16 40.21 -9.17
C TYR A 683 -1.77 39.56 -9.07
N ALA A 684 -0.77 40.22 -9.64
CA ALA A 684 0.62 39.77 -9.59
C ALA A 684 1.14 39.65 -8.14
N LEU A 685 0.79 40.62 -7.28
CA LEU A 685 1.16 40.62 -5.87
C LEU A 685 0.45 39.49 -5.13
N MET A 686 -0.87 39.39 -5.26
CA MET A 686 -1.69 38.41 -4.56
C MET A 686 -1.33 36.96 -4.90
N ASN A 687 -0.84 36.71 -6.11
CA ASN A 687 -0.57 35.35 -6.60
C ASN A 687 0.93 34.98 -6.64
N ARG A 688 1.76 35.59 -5.83
CA ARG A 688 3.21 35.27 -5.79
C ARG A 688 3.47 33.88 -5.20
N VAL A 689 2.83 33.54 -4.09
CA VAL A 689 3.03 32.26 -3.38
C VAL A 689 2.13 31.17 -3.94
N ALA A 690 0.88 31.49 -4.17
CA ALA A 690 -0.15 30.56 -4.63
C ALA A 690 -1.20 31.30 -5.46
N GLU A 691 -1.95 30.59 -6.28
CA GLU A 691 -3.09 31.16 -7.01
C GLU A 691 -4.31 31.25 -6.08
N LEU A 692 -4.45 32.41 -5.41
CA LEU A 692 -5.48 32.61 -4.37
C LEU A 692 -6.92 32.45 -4.90
N SER A 693 -7.14 32.64 -6.20
CA SER A 693 -8.47 32.42 -6.83
C SER A 693 -8.99 30.98 -6.64
N ARG A 694 -8.11 30.02 -6.47
CA ARG A 694 -8.44 28.60 -6.23
C ARG A 694 -8.86 28.30 -4.78
N LEU A 695 -8.60 29.24 -3.88
CA LEU A 695 -9.01 29.14 -2.47
C LEU A 695 -10.45 29.67 -2.24
N ALA A 696 -11.03 30.33 -3.23
CA ALA A 696 -12.40 30.85 -3.14
C ALA A 696 -13.41 29.70 -3.22
N ILE A 697 -14.25 29.57 -2.21
CA ILE A 697 -15.34 28.58 -2.09
C ILE A 697 -16.44 28.90 -3.10
#